data_3b1f93db87dda44b580c8f9dc16d98e4
#
_entry.id   3b1f93db87dda44b580c8f9dc16d98e4
#
_cell.length_a   1.000
_cell.length_b   1.000
_cell.length_c   1.000
_cell.angle_alpha   90.00
_cell.angle_beta   90.00
_cell.angle_gamma   90.00
#
_symmetry.space_group_name_H-M   'P 1'
#
loop_
_entity.id
_entity.type
_entity.pdbx_description
1 polymer ?
#
loop_
_entity_poly.entity_id
_entity_poly.type
_entity_poly.pdbx_seq_one_letter_code
_entity_poly.pdbx_strand_id
1 'polypeptide(L)'
;MRNPSDLPRSPRNRRPPGGGFRLNSFKKGRAVWSAILAVFVIGGISARSLSGFYVDVLWFDVLGRTDIFWGVLTTKITLAAVFVLIFAAVMMLNLWLADRLAPEDLPVSIEQRALAGYRQLVAKRQWLVRSAISIVLGLFVGLPATAQWQDWQLFRHSQAFGIKDPLFSRDLSFYIFRLPFLEFLVSWSLAALVLITLVTTMIHYVNGSIQFQVQGRHVTPQAKAHLSVLFALIAISRAVSYWFGRFELTRSTRGVVQGATYTDVTAQLPATSLMILVSVAVAGLFLWNVLQKGWRLPVLATILWIVVAIVAGAIYPSLVQRFSVQPNVSTKELPYIDRNLTATKNAMGLSDVKQVDVKFSAISADEVSADVEPLRDVRQLDPLQMRDRFVLDEGQTSYYAIRDLDVDRYDIDGRVQQVLVAARELNTAGIPNRTWVSRHLLYTHGCGLVVAPASKVTVDGRPIYMALDVQQPELYFGEGLDSYALVNSREAEQACADTKASNFAGKGGVQLSSLVRRAAFAVHFGEYNLFGSGLIKPESQILFIRNIHERAAKIAPFLKLDADPYPVVVGGKVMWVLDAFTTTDRYPYAQRANIDQLSVGSGLNTDFNYVRNSVKIVVNAYDGSMKFYVVDKKDPIVATWQSVYPNLFTPVSAAPKELVDHFRYPEDLFRVQTNTYGRYQFDDATMFFNRNAAWSVAQAPATEPEGVSGAVAGGLTTDLNSINTGDVRDASVARFEPYYTMFHAPSSEAKTGVFSMLRPFVPFSADNARKELRAFMVVSSDPKTYGQLTVYKVGDPLPEGPATIAAEIGSDPAVSQQITLLDQRGSRVIFGDLQIVSIGKGLVYVRPLFVRPDDPTAKQIFVRKFLASYNNKVVLADGLTEAIAKLFPGFNKNLGDRVDDGSSAPLEDTSTGGSSSATTVPSSSSGGSTALDTPAALLAKAEDLFAQADAALGSTPPDFALYQQKLAEARALISQAISLVGG
;
A
#
# COMPACT_ATOMS: atom_id res chain seq x y z
N MET A 1 92.11 34.15 41.96
CA MET A 1 91.79 33.95 43.38
C MET A 1 90.51 34.68 43.72
N ARG A 2 89.38 33.99 43.70
CA ARG A 2 88.13 34.44 44.31
C ARG A 2 87.48 33.22 44.99
N ASN A 3 87.00 33.43 46.19
CA ASN A 3 86.54 32.48 47.16
C ASN A 3 85.23 31.80 46.73
N PRO A 4 85.02 30.56 47.05
CA PRO A 4 83.85 29.77 46.74
C PRO A 4 82.79 29.81 47.86
N SER A 5 82.18 31.02 48.14
CA SER A 5 81.15 31.10 49.20
C SER A 5 79.84 31.80 48.78
N ASP A 6 79.60 32.04 47.51
CA ASP A 6 78.33 32.73 47.04
C ASP A 6 77.50 31.89 46.08
N LEU A 7 76.88 30.84 46.60
CA LEU A 7 75.81 30.16 45.99
C LEU A 7 74.51 30.44 46.78
N PRO A 8 73.45 30.97 46.21
CA PRO A 8 72.22 31.23 46.94
C PRO A 8 71.47 29.92 47.27
N ARG A 9 71.08 29.88 48.54
CA ARG A 9 70.29 28.77 49.10
C ARG A 9 68.93 28.62 48.41
N SER A 10 68.58 27.44 47.91
CA SER A 10 67.24 27.07 47.36
C SER A 10 66.12 27.32 48.39
N PRO A 11 64.97 27.87 48.01
CA PRO A 11 63.84 28.04 48.90
C PRO A 11 63.22 26.71 49.32
N ARG A 12 63.00 26.55 50.59
CA ARG A 12 62.24 25.45 51.21
C ARG A 12 60.84 25.28 50.58
N ASN A 13 60.52 24.11 50.13
CA ASN A 13 59.17 23.63 49.79
C ASN A 13 58.19 23.95 50.93
N ARG A 14 57.37 24.97 50.76
CA ARG A 14 56.11 25.12 51.50
C ARG A 14 55.10 24.25 50.87
N ARG A 15 54.60 23.21 51.56
CA ARG A 15 53.39 22.48 51.24
C ARG A 15 52.23 23.47 51.16
N PRO A 16 51.44 23.52 50.12
CA PRO A 16 50.20 24.27 50.09
C PRO A 16 49.18 23.62 51.07
N PRO A 17 48.41 24.44 51.80
CA PRO A 17 47.38 23.94 52.68
C PRO A 17 46.31 23.18 51.81
N GLY A 18 45.95 21.98 52.26
CA GLY A 18 44.96 21.18 51.67
C GLY A 18 43.59 21.90 51.58
N GLY A 19 43.35 22.55 50.44
CA GLY A 19 42.08 22.99 50.06
C GLY A 19 41.26 21.78 49.56
N GLY A 20 40.59 21.13 50.46
CA GLY A 20 39.60 20.13 50.11
C GLY A 20 38.48 20.79 49.29
N PHE A 21 38.59 20.70 48.00
CA PHE A 21 37.46 21.02 47.14
C PHE A 21 36.32 20.08 47.52
N ARG A 22 35.38 20.56 48.34
CA ARG A 22 34.09 19.92 48.56
C ARG A 22 33.24 20.05 47.28
N LEU A 23 33.50 19.20 46.28
CA LEU A 23 32.73 19.08 45.05
C LEU A 23 31.50 18.17 45.19
N ASN A 24 31.04 17.88 46.40
CA ASN A 24 30.07 16.83 46.65
C ASN A 24 28.64 17.27 46.99
N SER A 25 28.35 18.57 47.17
CA SER A 25 26.99 18.98 47.52
C SER A 25 26.16 19.46 46.33
N PHE A 26 26.76 20.03 45.29
CA PHE A 26 26.05 20.48 44.08
C PHE A 26 25.72 19.33 43.09
N LYS A 27 26.51 18.24 43.08
CA LYS A 27 26.24 17.07 42.22
C LYS A 27 25.10 16.19 42.77
N LYS A 28 24.94 16.10 44.10
CA LYS A 28 23.84 15.27 44.66
C LYS A 28 22.47 15.85 44.38
N GLY A 29 22.28 17.15 44.45
CA GLY A 29 20.99 17.77 44.11
C GLY A 29 20.57 17.56 42.65
N ARG A 30 21.48 17.82 41.69
CA ARG A 30 21.22 17.60 40.26
C ARG A 30 20.98 16.10 39.93
N ALA A 31 21.75 15.19 40.55
CA ALA A 31 21.55 13.76 40.38
C ALA A 31 20.19 13.30 40.94
N VAL A 32 19.75 13.84 42.07
CA VAL A 32 18.43 13.57 42.66
C VAL A 32 17.30 14.09 41.74
N TRP A 33 17.43 15.34 41.27
CA TRP A 33 16.45 15.90 40.31
C TRP A 33 16.42 15.15 38.98
N SER A 34 17.58 14.78 38.46
CA SER A 34 17.66 13.94 37.25
C SER A 34 17.03 12.55 37.46
N ALA A 35 17.24 11.96 38.65
CA ALA A 35 16.63 10.69 39.02
C ALA A 35 15.10 10.81 39.18
N ILE A 36 14.63 11.88 39.84
CA ILE A 36 13.18 12.16 39.98
C ILE A 36 12.55 12.39 38.58
N LEU A 37 13.20 13.20 37.74
CA LEU A 37 12.75 13.41 36.37
C LEU A 37 12.72 12.12 35.55
N ALA A 38 13.78 11.31 35.66
CA ALA A 38 13.83 9.99 34.98
C ALA A 38 12.72 9.06 35.48
N VAL A 39 12.48 8.99 36.77
CA VAL A 39 11.37 8.22 37.37
C VAL A 39 10.02 8.74 36.90
N PHE A 40 9.84 10.04 36.80
CA PHE A 40 8.60 10.65 36.31
C PHE A 40 8.38 10.36 34.82
N VAL A 41 9.43 10.47 33.99
CA VAL A 41 9.37 10.17 32.56
C VAL A 41 9.13 8.66 32.33
N ILE A 42 9.89 7.82 33.02
CA ILE A 42 9.71 6.35 32.94
C ILE A 42 8.32 5.95 33.45
N GLY A 43 7.89 6.56 34.55
CA GLY A 43 6.53 6.32 35.11
C GLY A 43 5.45 6.77 34.15
N GLY A 44 5.59 7.91 33.48
CA GLY A 44 4.65 8.42 32.48
C GLY A 44 4.58 7.50 31.24
N ILE A 45 5.74 7.09 30.71
CA ILE A 45 5.82 6.16 29.56
C ILE A 45 5.23 4.80 29.94
N SER A 46 5.56 4.31 31.14
CA SER A 46 5.04 3.03 31.64
C SER A 46 3.52 3.08 31.86
N ALA A 47 3.01 4.19 32.40
CA ALA A 47 1.56 4.38 32.59
C ALA A 47 0.82 4.41 31.25
N ARG A 48 1.37 5.10 30.24
CA ARG A 48 0.79 5.15 28.89
C ARG A 48 0.81 3.78 28.20
N SER A 49 1.91 3.03 28.33
CA SER A 49 2.03 1.68 27.78
C SER A 49 1.08 0.70 28.43
N LEU A 50 0.95 0.71 29.76
CA LEU A 50 0.01 -0.08 30.53
C LEU A 50 -1.45 0.27 30.20
N SER A 51 -1.73 1.56 30.07
CA SER A 51 -3.03 2.05 29.67
C SER A 51 -3.39 1.57 28.26
N GLY A 52 -2.46 1.69 27.29
CA GLY A 52 -2.65 1.19 25.93
C GLY A 52 -2.92 -0.32 25.90
N PHE A 53 -2.12 -1.08 26.64
CA PHE A 53 -2.33 -2.53 26.76
C PHE A 53 -3.73 -2.87 27.32
N TYR A 54 -4.16 -2.19 28.39
CA TYR A 54 -5.47 -2.41 28.98
C TYR A 54 -6.62 -2.02 28.04
N VAL A 55 -6.49 -0.89 27.33
CA VAL A 55 -7.45 -0.45 26.33
C VAL A 55 -7.55 -1.45 25.18
N ASP A 56 -6.42 -2.01 24.72
CA ASP A 56 -6.40 -3.05 23.69
C ASP A 56 -7.13 -4.32 24.15
N VAL A 57 -6.89 -4.78 25.39
CA VAL A 57 -7.63 -5.93 25.94
C VAL A 57 -9.13 -5.69 25.92
N LEU A 58 -9.58 -4.51 26.38
CA LEU A 58 -11.00 -4.15 26.38
C LEU A 58 -11.58 -4.08 24.96
N TRP A 59 -10.81 -3.61 23.99
CA TRP A 59 -11.24 -3.55 22.60
C TRP A 59 -11.45 -4.93 21.98
N PHE A 60 -10.49 -5.83 22.16
CA PHE A 60 -10.62 -7.22 21.69
C PHE A 60 -11.75 -7.98 22.40
N ASP A 61 -12.00 -7.66 23.68
CA ASP A 61 -13.09 -8.25 24.47
C ASP A 61 -14.46 -7.86 23.90
N VAL A 62 -14.69 -6.58 23.63
CA VAL A 62 -15.94 -6.08 23.02
C VAL A 62 -16.20 -6.72 21.65
N LEU A 63 -15.16 -6.99 20.88
CA LEU A 63 -15.29 -7.66 19.58
C LEU A 63 -15.44 -9.19 19.68
N GLY A 64 -15.32 -9.77 20.88
CA GLY A 64 -15.31 -11.22 21.08
C GLY A 64 -14.11 -11.90 20.45
N ARG A 65 -12.94 -11.21 20.37
CA ARG A 65 -11.71 -11.67 19.71
C ARG A 65 -10.50 -11.67 20.64
N THR A 66 -10.71 -11.91 21.91
CA THR A 66 -9.63 -12.04 22.90
C THR A 66 -8.68 -13.20 22.58
N ASP A 67 -9.17 -14.24 21.88
CA ASP A 67 -8.39 -15.35 21.37
C ASP A 67 -7.23 -14.91 20.47
N ILE A 68 -7.47 -13.97 19.58
CA ILE A 68 -6.43 -13.40 18.70
C ILE A 68 -5.41 -12.61 19.51
N PHE A 69 -5.88 -11.70 20.38
CA PHE A 69 -5.00 -10.88 21.21
C PHE A 69 -4.05 -11.75 22.05
N TRP A 70 -4.60 -12.70 22.82
CA TRP A 70 -3.79 -13.57 23.65
C TRP A 70 -2.96 -14.56 22.83
N GLY A 71 -3.48 -15.04 21.70
CA GLY A 71 -2.74 -15.91 20.78
C GLY A 71 -1.47 -15.26 20.23
N VAL A 72 -1.56 -14.02 19.78
CA VAL A 72 -0.40 -13.24 19.29
C VAL A 72 0.55 -12.94 20.45
N LEU A 73 0.05 -12.44 21.57
CA LEU A 73 0.85 -12.04 22.72
C LEU A 73 1.61 -13.23 23.34
N THR A 74 0.93 -14.33 23.59
CA THR A 74 1.54 -15.54 24.16
C THR A 74 2.60 -16.12 23.21
N THR A 75 2.34 -16.11 21.90
CA THR A 75 3.34 -16.53 20.89
C THR A 75 4.59 -15.66 20.95
N LYS A 76 4.42 -14.33 20.98
CA LYS A 76 5.55 -13.38 21.09
C LYS A 76 6.33 -13.56 22.39
N ILE A 77 5.65 -13.69 23.52
CA ILE A 77 6.29 -13.92 24.84
C ILE A 77 7.03 -15.26 24.86
N THR A 78 6.41 -16.32 24.32
CA THR A 78 7.04 -17.65 24.27
C THR A 78 8.31 -17.62 23.41
N LEU A 79 8.25 -17.03 22.23
CA LEU A 79 9.43 -16.87 21.38
C LEU A 79 10.52 -16.06 22.11
N ALA A 80 10.19 -14.91 22.67
CA ALA A 80 11.13 -14.10 23.43
C ALA A 80 11.79 -14.93 24.56
N ALA A 81 10.99 -15.57 25.37
CA ALA A 81 11.47 -16.35 26.50
C ALA A 81 12.40 -17.50 26.07
N VAL A 82 12.00 -18.28 25.06
CA VAL A 82 12.80 -19.40 24.55
C VAL A 82 14.15 -18.92 24.02
N PHE A 83 14.17 -17.89 23.14
CA PHE A 83 15.41 -17.43 22.54
C PHE A 83 16.31 -16.69 23.53
N VAL A 84 15.75 -15.89 24.45
CA VAL A 84 16.50 -15.23 25.54
C VAL A 84 17.11 -16.28 26.48
N LEU A 85 16.35 -17.28 26.91
CA LEU A 85 16.83 -18.30 27.83
C LEU A 85 17.90 -19.20 27.21
N ILE A 86 17.71 -19.62 25.95
CA ILE A 86 18.71 -20.44 25.23
C ILE A 86 20.03 -19.65 25.11
N PHE A 87 19.95 -18.40 24.64
CA PHE A 87 21.14 -17.55 24.49
C PHE A 87 21.81 -17.34 25.84
N ALA A 88 21.06 -16.93 26.88
CA ALA A 88 21.60 -16.66 28.21
C ALA A 88 22.25 -17.91 28.84
N ALA A 89 21.64 -19.09 28.67
CA ALA A 89 22.19 -20.33 29.17
C ALA A 89 23.51 -20.71 28.48
N VAL A 90 23.56 -20.62 27.12
CA VAL A 90 24.77 -20.91 26.35
C VAL A 90 25.86 -19.88 26.64
N MET A 91 25.53 -18.60 26.74
CA MET A 91 26.46 -17.54 27.11
C MET A 91 27.02 -17.76 28.52
N MET A 92 26.14 -18.02 29.47
CA MET A 92 26.54 -18.30 30.88
C MET A 92 27.49 -19.48 30.97
N LEU A 93 27.21 -20.57 30.23
CA LEU A 93 28.08 -21.76 30.16
C LEU A 93 29.45 -21.37 29.59
N ASN A 94 29.52 -20.59 28.51
CA ASN A 94 30.79 -20.20 27.90
C ASN A 94 31.58 -19.24 28.78
N LEU A 95 30.92 -18.32 29.49
CA LEU A 95 31.59 -17.45 30.46
C LEU A 95 32.16 -18.24 31.66
N TRP A 96 31.37 -19.21 32.16
CA TRP A 96 31.81 -20.09 33.23
C TRP A 96 32.99 -20.95 32.80
N LEU A 97 32.94 -21.51 31.56
CA LEU A 97 34.07 -22.29 31.02
C LEU A 97 35.31 -21.43 30.82
N ALA A 98 35.17 -20.19 30.31
CA ALA A 98 36.28 -19.29 30.08
C ALA A 98 37.00 -18.91 31.39
N ASP A 99 36.27 -18.78 32.50
CA ASP A 99 36.85 -18.52 33.80
C ASP A 99 37.50 -19.79 34.39
N ARG A 100 36.87 -20.96 34.24
CA ARG A 100 37.45 -22.22 34.74
C ARG A 100 38.71 -22.63 33.98
N LEU A 101 38.86 -22.22 32.74
CA LEU A 101 40.02 -22.46 31.88
C LEU A 101 41.09 -21.35 32.00
N ALA A 102 40.89 -20.38 32.89
CA ALA A 102 41.89 -19.33 33.15
C ALA A 102 43.15 -19.91 33.76
N PRO A 103 44.37 -19.41 33.40
CA PRO A 103 45.61 -19.86 34.04
C PRO A 103 45.70 -19.36 35.48
N GLU A 104 46.25 -20.19 36.38
CA GLU A 104 46.44 -19.85 37.78
C GLU A 104 47.63 -18.89 37.98
N ASP A 105 48.71 -19.04 37.20
CA ASP A 105 49.91 -18.22 37.22
C ASP A 105 49.92 -17.20 36.06
N LEU A 106 49.93 -15.89 36.39
CA LEU A 106 49.94 -14.81 35.41
C LEU A 106 51.25 -14.02 35.42
N PRO A 107 51.99 -13.94 34.29
CA PRO A 107 53.03 -12.92 34.13
C PRO A 107 52.34 -11.56 34.02
N VAL A 108 52.71 -10.64 34.91
CA VAL A 108 52.04 -9.31 35.06
C VAL A 108 52.58 -8.34 34.01
N SER A 109 51.88 -8.15 32.88
CA SER A 109 52.15 -7.03 31.96
C SER A 109 51.56 -5.70 32.50
N ILE A 110 52.05 -4.55 32.00
CA ILE A 110 51.57 -3.22 32.42
C ILE A 110 50.09 -3.02 32.18
N GLU A 111 49.54 -3.57 31.07
CA GLU A 111 48.09 -3.52 30.75
C GLU A 111 47.25 -4.38 31.73
N GLN A 112 47.80 -5.50 32.15
CA GLN A 112 47.13 -6.38 33.13
C GLN A 112 47.02 -5.79 34.50
N ARG A 113 47.85 -4.80 34.89
CA ARG A 113 47.72 -4.06 36.18
C ARG A 113 46.46 -3.20 36.20
N ALA A 114 46.08 -2.60 35.09
CA ALA A 114 44.79 -1.87 34.97
C ALA A 114 43.59 -2.83 35.07
N LEU A 115 43.69 -4.02 34.46
CA LEU A 115 42.66 -5.04 34.52
C LEU A 115 42.62 -5.78 35.88
N ALA A 116 43.70 -5.80 36.63
CA ALA A 116 43.77 -6.41 37.98
C ALA A 116 42.80 -5.76 38.96
N GLY A 117 42.66 -4.44 38.92
CA GLY A 117 41.67 -3.75 39.75
C GLY A 117 40.21 -4.14 39.40
N TYR A 118 39.92 -4.29 38.12
CA TYR A 118 38.60 -4.78 37.65
C TYR A 118 38.35 -6.23 38.10
N ARG A 119 39.35 -7.12 37.98
CA ARG A 119 39.26 -8.49 38.44
C ARG A 119 38.95 -8.60 39.92
N GLN A 120 39.63 -7.81 40.78
CA GLN A 120 39.38 -7.80 42.21
C GLN A 120 37.95 -7.36 42.57
N LEU A 121 37.42 -6.37 41.86
CA LEU A 121 36.03 -5.91 42.03
C LEU A 121 35.00 -6.98 41.58
N VAL A 122 35.26 -7.67 40.47
CA VAL A 122 34.38 -8.70 39.91
C VAL A 122 34.49 -10.03 40.62
N ALA A 123 35.68 -10.40 41.14
CA ALA A 123 35.93 -11.72 41.74
C ALA A 123 34.95 -12.09 42.88
N LYS A 124 34.56 -11.11 43.70
CA LYS A 124 33.58 -11.32 44.78
C LYS A 124 32.12 -11.53 44.30
N ARG A 125 31.80 -11.16 43.02
CA ARG A 125 30.44 -11.20 42.46
C ARG A 125 30.42 -11.76 41.06
N GLN A 126 31.35 -12.63 40.68
CA GLN A 126 31.47 -13.19 39.31
C GLN A 126 30.17 -13.77 38.78
N TRP A 127 29.44 -14.50 39.61
CA TRP A 127 28.15 -15.08 39.20
C TRP A 127 27.13 -14.01 38.81
N LEU A 128 27.00 -12.92 39.59
CA LEU A 128 26.07 -11.83 39.28
C LEU A 128 26.45 -11.12 37.98
N VAL A 129 27.78 -10.85 37.79
CA VAL A 129 28.25 -10.18 36.57
C VAL A 129 28.03 -11.05 35.33
N ARG A 130 28.34 -12.35 35.39
CA ARG A 130 28.09 -13.30 34.31
C ARG A 130 26.58 -13.39 33.97
N SER A 131 25.76 -13.54 35.00
CA SER A 131 24.31 -13.58 34.83
C SER A 131 23.78 -12.29 34.21
N ALA A 132 24.24 -11.12 34.68
CA ALA A 132 23.85 -9.84 34.13
C ALA A 132 24.24 -9.70 32.64
N ILE A 133 25.51 -10.04 32.29
CA ILE A 133 25.97 -10.03 30.90
C ILE A 133 25.12 -11.00 30.06
N SER A 134 24.92 -12.22 30.54
CA SER A 134 24.18 -13.26 29.80
C SER A 134 22.72 -12.87 29.58
N ILE A 135 22.07 -12.28 30.60
CA ILE A 135 20.67 -11.83 30.51
C ILE A 135 20.55 -10.61 29.62
N VAL A 136 21.41 -9.58 29.80
CA VAL A 136 21.35 -8.35 29.00
C VAL A 136 21.57 -8.65 27.53
N LEU A 137 22.61 -9.43 27.19
CA LEU A 137 22.87 -9.85 25.83
C LEU A 137 21.78 -10.81 25.31
N GLY A 138 21.26 -11.67 26.18
CA GLY A 138 20.12 -12.55 25.88
C GLY A 138 18.88 -11.76 25.50
N LEU A 139 18.55 -10.71 26.22
CA LEU A 139 17.45 -9.79 25.87
C LEU A 139 17.71 -9.12 24.52
N PHE A 140 18.93 -8.61 24.30
CA PHE A 140 19.27 -7.95 23.05
C PHE A 140 19.17 -8.88 21.82
N VAL A 141 19.61 -10.13 21.94
CA VAL A 141 19.63 -11.11 20.84
C VAL A 141 18.32 -11.87 20.72
N GLY A 142 17.62 -12.09 21.84
CA GLY A 142 16.41 -12.91 21.87
C GLY A 142 15.11 -12.15 21.62
N LEU A 143 15.00 -10.88 22.06
CA LEU A 143 13.76 -10.10 21.85
C LEU A 143 13.38 -9.92 20.38
N PRO A 144 14.31 -9.72 19.42
CA PRO A 144 13.95 -9.62 18.00
C PRO A 144 13.24 -10.86 17.44
N ALA A 145 13.38 -12.04 18.08
CA ALA A 145 12.66 -13.25 17.68
C ALA A 145 11.14 -13.10 17.77
N THR A 146 10.63 -12.13 18.54
CA THR A 146 9.20 -11.83 18.59
C THR A 146 8.62 -11.39 17.24
N ALA A 147 9.43 -10.83 16.35
CA ALA A 147 9.02 -10.44 15.01
C ALA A 147 8.63 -11.65 14.14
N GLN A 148 9.15 -12.85 14.46
CA GLN A 148 8.93 -14.10 13.71
C GLN A 148 7.65 -14.83 14.15
N TRP A 149 6.73 -14.18 14.85
CA TRP A 149 5.53 -14.83 15.36
C TRP A 149 4.63 -15.37 14.25
N GLN A 150 4.55 -14.71 13.09
CA GLN A 150 3.78 -15.17 11.94
C GLN A 150 4.43 -16.42 11.33
N ASP A 151 5.74 -16.38 11.06
CA ASP A 151 6.49 -17.51 10.49
C ASP A 151 6.43 -18.73 11.42
N TRP A 152 6.46 -18.52 12.73
CA TRP A 152 6.25 -19.59 13.72
C TRP A 152 4.86 -20.20 13.64
N GLN A 153 3.81 -19.39 13.51
CA GLN A 153 2.43 -19.89 13.39
C GLN A 153 2.25 -20.67 12.06
N LEU A 154 2.74 -20.12 10.95
CA LEU A 154 2.72 -20.78 9.64
C LEU A 154 3.52 -22.10 9.65
N PHE A 155 4.68 -22.12 10.32
CA PHE A 155 5.48 -23.32 10.47
C PHE A 155 4.72 -24.45 11.20
N ARG A 156 4.00 -24.11 12.25
CA ARG A 156 3.27 -25.10 13.08
C ARG A 156 1.99 -25.62 12.42
N HIS A 157 1.29 -24.78 11.69
CA HIS A 157 -0.04 -25.07 11.15
C HIS A 157 -0.05 -25.27 9.63
N SER A 158 1.13 -25.44 9.01
CA SER A 158 1.30 -25.49 7.56
C SER A 158 0.34 -26.46 6.87
N GLN A 159 -0.44 -25.97 5.90
CA GLN A 159 -1.30 -26.78 5.04
C GLN A 159 -0.58 -27.07 3.70
N ALA A 160 -0.83 -28.22 3.11
CA ALA A 160 -0.22 -28.62 1.85
C ALA A 160 -0.79 -27.81 0.67
N PHE A 161 0.08 -27.41 -0.25
CA PHE A 161 -0.34 -26.84 -1.54
C PHE A 161 -0.78 -27.91 -2.54
N GLY A 162 -0.36 -29.16 -2.36
CA GLY A 162 -0.62 -30.23 -3.30
C GLY A 162 0.21 -30.17 -4.59
N ILE A 163 1.08 -29.16 -4.70
CA ILE A 163 1.99 -28.94 -5.84
C ILE A 163 3.42 -29.12 -5.36
N LYS A 164 4.21 -29.88 -6.11
CA LYS A 164 5.62 -30.12 -5.80
C LYS A 164 6.52 -29.29 -6.68
N ASP A 165 7.60 -28.78 -6.08
CA ASP A 165 8.69 -28.12 -6.78
C ASP A 165 9.40 -29.12 -7.72
N PRO A 166 9.72 -28.72 -8.97
CA PRO A 166 10.31 -29.62 -9.96
C PRO A 166 11.79 -29.95 -9.73
N LEU A 167 12.50 -29.20 -8.86
CA LEU A 167 13.94 -29.44 -8.61
C LEU A 167 14.18 -30.36 -7.42
N PHE A 168 13.49 -30.13 -6.31
CA PHE A 168 13.68 -30.88 -5.06
C PHE A 168 12.50 -31.80 -4.73
N SER A 169 11.43 -31.81 -5.53
CA SER A 169 10.23 -32.64 -5.36
C SER A 169 9.53 -32.44 -4.01
N ARG A 170 9.67 -31.24 -3.41
CA ARG A 170 9.03 -30.87 -2.17
C ARG A 170 7.73 -30.12 -2.43
N ASP A 171 6.71 -30.35 -1.60
CA ASP A 171 5.49 -29.53 -1.63
C ASP A 171 5.81 -28.06 -1.38
N LEU A 172 5.08 -27.15 -2.04
CA LEU A 172 5.32 -25.71 -1.96
C LEU A 172 5.14 -25.17 -0.54
N SER A 173 4.34 -25.84 0.30
CA SER A 173 4.18 -25.49 1.72
C SER A 173 5.51 -25.49 2.49
N PHE A 174 6.48 -26.31 2.08
CA PHE A 174 7.81 -26.28 2.67
C PHE A 174 8.49 -24.92 2.48
N TYR A 175 8.44 -24.36 1.27
CA TYR A 175 9.08 -23.08 0.93
C TYR A 175 8.39 -21.89 1.56
N ILE A 176 7.05 -21.93 1.60
CA ILE A 176 6.22 -20.81 2.02
C ILE A 176 6.06 -20.77 3.56
N PHE A 177 5.86 -21.92 4.20
CA PHE A 177 5.52 -21.97 5.62
C PHE A 177 6.66 -22.45 6.53
N ARG A 178 7.50 -23.39 6.06
CA ARG A 178 8.50 -24.02 6.94
C ARG A 178 9.88 -23.43 6.78
N LEU A 179 10.31 -23.21 5.58
CA LEU A 179 11.67 -22.74 5.26
C LEU A 179 11.97 -21.38 5.92
N PRO A 180 11.08 -20.38 5.95
CA PRO A 180 11.37 -19.09 6.57
C PRO A 180 11.77 -19.18 8.03
N PHE A 181 11.04 -19.93 8.82
CA PHE A 181 11.36 -20.10 10.23
C PHE A 181 12.65 -20.92 10.45
N LEU A 182 12.91 -21.93 9.60
CA LEU A 182 14.15 -22.73 9.67
C LEU A 182 15.37 -21.85 9.29
N GLU A 183 15.29 -21.02 8.28
CA GLU A 183 16.33 -20.05 7.91
C GLU A 183 16.59 -19.03 9.02
N PHE A 184 15.52 -18.55 9.66
CA PHE A 184 15.63 -17.68 10.84
C PHE A 184 16.40 -18.40 11.96
N LEU A 185 16.05 -19.64 12.29
CA LEU A 185 16.74 -20.42 13.35
C LEU A 185 18.24 -20.55 13.08
N VAL A 186 18.61 -20.83 11.84
CA VAL A 186 20.02 -20.99 11.45
C VAL A 186 20.74 -19.64 11.51
N SER A 187 20.14 -18.59 10.97
CA SER A 187 20.72 -17.24 10.97
C SER A 187 20.87 -16.69 12.39
N TRP A 188 19.86 -16.88 13.23
CA TRP A 188 19.91 -16.53 14.64
C TRP A 188 20.99 -17.31 15.39
N SER A 189 21.07 -18.63 15.17
CA SER A 189 22.08 -19.48 15.81
C SER A 189 23.49 -19.06 15.42
N LEU A 190 23.72 -18.74 14.14
CA LEU A 190 24.99 -18.24 13.64
C LEU A 190 25.38 -16.90 14.30
N ALA A 191 24.46 -15.93 14.32
CA ALA A 191 24.68 -14.63 14.95
C ALA A 191 24.97 -14.78 16.46
N ALA A 192 24.20 -15.62 17.15
CA ALA A 192 24.36 -15.95 18.56
C ALA A 192 25.76 -16.55 18.84
N LEU A 193 26.18 -17.56 18.05
CA LEU A 193 27.48 -18.21 18.20
C LEU A 193 28.64 -17.25 17.93
N VAL A 194 28.50 -16.36 16.93
CA VAL A 194 29.53 -15.33 16.65
C VAL A 194 29.64 -14.38 17.85
N LEU A 195 28.55 -13.88 18.38
CA LEU A 195 28.56 -12.98 19.54
C LEU A 195 29.10 -13.66 20.79
N ILE A 196 28.67 -14.90 21.06
CA ILE A 196 29.21 -15.71 22.15
C ILE A 196 30.73 -15.90 22.01
N THR A 197 31.20 -16.17 20.79
CA THR A 197 32.64 -16.33 20.51
C THR A 197 33.43 -15.05 20.78
N LEU A 198 32.87 -13.90 20.35
CA LEU A 198 33.50 -12.58 20.58
C LEU A 198 33.57 -12.25 22.06
N VAL A 199 32.49 -12.43 22.80
CA VAL A 199 32.46 -12.17 24.26
C VAL A 199 33.35 -13.14 25.01
N THR A 200 33.32 -14.42 24.65
CA THR A 200 34.21 -15.44 25.24
C THR A 200 35.68 -15.14 25.00
N THR A 201 36.03 -14.70 23.77
CA THR A 201 37.39 -14.26 23.43
C THR A 201 37.81 -13.06 24.28
N MET A 202 36.90 -12.09 24.46
CA MET A 202 37.14 -10.93 25.31
C MET A 202 37.35 -11.35 26.78
N ILE A 203 36.58 -12.29 27.29
CA ILE A 203 36.79 -12.80 28.67
C ILE A 203 38.11 -13.57 28.78
N HIS A 204 38.48 -14.39 27.79
CA HIS A 204 39.80 -15.04 27.78
C HIS A 204 40.95 -14.01 27.76
N TYR A 205 40.79 -12.87 27.05
CA TYR A 205 41.72 -11.76 27.09
C TYR A 205 41.75 -11.11 28.48
N VAL A 206 40.61 -10.77 29.05
CA VAL A 206 40.50 -10.23 30.41
C VAL A 206 41.11 -11.18 31.45
N ASN A 207 40.90 -12.48 31.30
CA ASN A 207 41.44 -13.51 32.18
C ASN A 207 42.94 -13.81 31.96
N GLY A 208 43.61 -13.17 30.97
CA GLY A 208 45.01 -13.35 30.67
C GLY A 208 45.37 -14.61 29.91
N SER A 209 44.37 -15.38 29.45
CA SER A 209 44.56 -16.55 28.61
C SER A 209 45.00 -16.17 27.19
N ILE A 210 44.74 -14.93 26.76
CA ILE A 210 45.17 -14.34 25.49
C ILE A 210 45.99 -13.09 25.78
N GLN A 211 47.28 -13.02 25.28
CA GLN A 211 48.17 -11.90 25.51
C GLN A 211 48.76 -11.45 24.16
N PHE A 212 48.67 -10.14 23.86
CA PHE A 212 49.13 -9.54 22.61
C PHE A 212 50.50 -8.89 22.64
N GLN A 213 51.01 -8.50 23.87
CA GLN A 213 52.18 -7.64 24.03
C GLN A 213 53.49 -8.37 24.50
N VAL A 214 53.47 -9.66 24.74
CA VAL A 214 54.67 -10.39 25.10
C VAL A 214 55.35 -10.87 23.84
N GLN A 215 56.69 -10.86 23.79
CA GLN A 215 57.48 -11.43 22.68
C GLN A 215 57.07 -12.90 22.45
N GLY A 216 56.29 -13.12 21.35
CA GLY A 216 55.62 -14.38 21.09
C GLY A 216 54.17 -14.34 21.62
N ARG A 217 53.21 -14.05 20.74
CA ARG A 217 51.77 -14.06 21.01
C ARG A 217 51.37 -15.34 21.73
N HIS A 218 51.09 -15.26 23.05
CA HIS A 218 50.72 -16.42 23.84
C HIS A 218 49.23 -16.54 23.99
N VAL A 219 48.62 -17.61 23.44
CA VAL A 219 47.28 -18.06 23.73
C VAL A 219 47.37 -19.40 24.43
N THR A 220 46.78 -19.52 25.62
CA THR A 220 46.88 -20.79 26.38
C THR A 220 46.24 -21.95 25.62
N PRO A 221 46.73 -23.20 25.80
CA PRO A 221 46.17 -24.37 25.15
C PRO A 221 44.66 -24.57 25.40
N GLN A 222 44.22 -24.23 26.61
CA GLN A 222 42.81 -24.34 27.02
C GLN A 222 41.94 -23.31 26.28
N ALA A 223 42.39 -22.05 26.17
CA ALA A 223 41.66 -21.05 25.39
C ALA A 223 41.58 -21.42 23.89
N LYS A 224 42.68 -21.98 23.32
CA LYS A 224 42.68 -22.50 21.96
C LYS A 224 41.64 -23.61 21.76
N ALA A 225 41.56 -24.55 22.69
CA ALA A 225 40.61 -25.64 22.64
C ALA A 225 39.17 -25.14 22.73
N HIS A 226 38.86 -24.23 23.68
CA HIS A 226 37.54 -23.63 23.83
C HIS A 226 37.09 -22.87 22.57
N LEU A 227 37.93 -21.95 22.06
CA LEU A 227 37.63 -21.22 20.84
C LEU A 227 37.52 -22.15 19.61
N SER A 228 38.30 -23.24 19.53
CA SER A 228 38.19 -24.22 18.48
C SER A 228 36.81 -24.90 18.46
N VAL A 229 36.23 -25.21 19.64
CA VAL A 229 34.87 -25.77 19.74
C VAL A 229 33.86 -24.75 19.22
N LEU A 230 33.96 -23.47 19.60
CA LEU A 230 33.06 -22.42 19.14
C LEU A 230 33.17 -22.19 17.62
N PHE A 231 34.38 -22.19 17.04
CA PHE A 231 34.56 -22.11 15.60
C PHE A 231 34.03 -23.33 14.86
N ALA A 232 34.14 -24.53 15.46
CA ALA A 232 33.55 -25.75 14.89
C ALA A 232 32.00 -25.62 14.86
N LEU A 233 31.36 -25.11 15.92
CA LEU A 233 29.94 -24.87 15.95
C LEU A 233 29.51 -23.83 14.92
N ILE A 234 30.29 -22.77 14.71
CA ILE A 234 30.07 -21.77 13.66
C ILE A 234 30.13 -22.44 12.27
N ALA A 235 31.14 -23.29 12.04
CA ALA A 235 31.31 -23.99 10.76
C ALA A 235 30.15 -24.99 10.51
N ILE A 236 29.66 -25.68 11.54
CA ILE A 236 28.46 -26.53 11.44
C ILE A 236 27.22 -25.70 11.13
N SER A 237 27.03 -24.58 11.83
CA SER A 237 25.90 -23.66 11.55
C SER A 237 25.93 -23.15 10.11
N ARG A 238 27.13 -22.85 9.58
CA ARG A 238 27.28 -22.49 8.15
C ARG A 238 26.99 -23.64 7.19
N ALA A 239 27.39 -24.88 7.54
CA ALA A 239 27.01 -26.04 6.75
C ALA A 239 25.49 -26.21 6.65
N VAL A 240 24.77 -26.02 7.77
CA VAL A 240 23.31 -26.05 7.81
C VAL A 240 22.73 -24.86 7.01
N SER A 241 23.33 -23.67 7.11
CA SER A 241 22.94 -22.51 6.30
C SER A 241 23.06 -22.80 4.78
N TYR A 242 24.15 -23.43 4.33
CA TYR A 242 24.29 -23.86 2.94
C TYR A 242 23.28 -24.94 2.54
N TRP A 243 22.92 -25.81 3.48
CA TRP A 243 21.88 -26.83 3.23
C TRP A 243 20.52 -26.18 2.91
N PHE A 244 20.08 -25.19 3.69
CA PHE A 244 18.83 -24.46 3.40
C PHE A 244 18.98 -23.52 2.21
N GLY A 245 20.11 -22.85 2.04
CA GLY A 245 20.37 -21.96 0.90
C GLY A 245 20.28 -22.63 -0.47
N ARG A 246 20.31 -23.97 -0.55
CA ARG A 246 20.02 -24.69 -1.81
C ARG A 246 18.58 -24.47 -2.29
N PHE A 247 17.65 -24.38 -1.36
CA PHE A 247 16.23 -24.18 -1.68
C PHE A 247 15.94 -22.76 -2.16
N GLU A 248 16.75 -21.78 -1.76
CA GLU A 248 16.64 -20.41 -2.25
C GLU A 248 16.93 -20.27 -3.75
N LEU A 249 17.67 -21.22 -4.36
CA LEU A 249 17.93 -21.23 -5.79
C LEU A 249 16.63 -21.25 -6.62
N THR A 250 15.54 -21.80 -6.07
CA THR A 250 14.21 -21.79 -6.75
C THR A 250 13.62 -20.39 -6.93
N ARG A 251 14.23 -19.36 -6.30
CA ARG A 251 13.85 -17.94 -6.37
C ARG A 251 14.99 -17.07 -6.93
N SER A 252 15.98 -17.67 -7.56
CA SER A 252 17.12 -16.96 -8.16
C SER A 252 16.64 -15.91 -9.17
N THR A 253 17.36 -14.78 -9.21
CA THR A 253 17.13 -13.68 -10.17
C THR A 253 18.22 -13.61 -11.24
N ARG A 254 19.02 -14.68 -11.42
CA ARG A 254 20.16 -14.68 -12.32
C ARG A 254 19.78 -14.79 -13.80
N GLY A 255 18.66 -15.42 -14.11
CA GLY A 255 18.24 -15.75 -15.49
C GLY A 255 17.38 -14.69 -16.17
N VAL A 256 16.78 -15.07 -17.28
CA VAL A 256 15.81 -14.26 -18.03
C VAL A 256 14.51 -14.07 -17.24
N VAL A 257 14.19 -15.05 -16.40
CA VAL A 257 13.04 -15.08 -15.50
C VAL A 257 13.50 -15.49 -14.11
N GLN A 258 12.66 -15.28 -13.12
CA GLN A 258 12.94 -15.71 -11.75
C GLN A 258 12.77 -17.23 -11.61
N GLY A 259 13.59 -17.81 -10.75
CA GLY A 259 13.64 -19.26 -10.52
C GLY A 259 15.03 -19.82 -10.70
N ALA A 260 15.20 -21.12 -10.43
CA ALA A 260 16.48 -21.77 -10.67
C ALA A 260 16.76 -21.82 -12.18
N THR A 261 17.93 -21.36 -12.57
CA THR A 261 18.44 -21.30 -13.95
C THR A 261 19.29 -22.51 -14.29
N TYR A 262 19.69 -22.64 -15.53
CA TYR A 262 20.69 -23.65 -15.92
C TYR A 262 21.94 -23.53 -15.06
N THR A 263 22.48 -22.34 -14.87
CA THR A 263 23.66 -22.09 -14.03
C THR A 263 23.43 -22.49 -12.58
N ASP A 264 22.24 -22.18 -12.04
CA ASP A 264 21.93 -22.52 -10.65
C ASP A 264 21.90 -24.04 -10.43
N VAL A 265 21.33 -24.80 -11.37
CA VAL A 265 21.22 -26.25 -11.24
C VAL A 265 22.55 -26.97 -11.55
N THR A 266 23.30 -26.53 -12.57
CA THR A 266 24.49 -27.24 -13.02
C THR A 266 25.80 -26.79 -12.36
N ALA A 267 25.85 -25.55 -11.84
CA ALA A 267 27.03 -24.98 -11.20
C ALA A 267 26.81 -24.60 -9.73
N GLN A 268 25.80 -23.79 -9.42
CA GLN A 268 25.60 -23.25 -8.06
C GLN A 268 25.18 -24.35 -7.07
N LEU A 269 24.28 -25.23 -7.43
CA LEU A 269 23.78 -26.30 -6.56
C LEU A 269 24.89 -27.30 -6.21
N PRO A 270 25.72 -27.81 -7.16
CA PRO A 270 26.89 -28.58 -6.84
C PRO A 270 27.92 -27.83 -5.98
N ALA A 271 28.19 -26.56 -6.30
CA ALA A 271 29.08 -25.70 -5.51
C ALA A 271 28.59 -25.55 -4.05
N THR A 272 27.30 -25.31 -3.86
CA THR A 272 26.71 -25.21 -2.51
C THR A 272 26.79 -26.54 -1.77
N SER A 273 26.61 -27.68 -2.48
CA SER A 273 26.77 -29.00 -1.91
C SER A 273 28.22 -29.29 -1.50
N LEU A 274 29.21 -28.85 -2.31
CA LEU A 274 30.61 -28.88 -1.95
C LEU A 274 30.88 -28.03 -0.69
N MET A 275 30.31 -26.84 -0.60
CA MET A 275 30.48 -25.97 0.55
C MET A 275 29.95 -26.59 1.85
N ILE A 276 28.88 -27.38 1.81
CA ILE A 276 28.41 -28.16 2.96
C ILE A 276 29.50 -29.11 3.42
N LEU A 277 30.09 -29.94 2.50
CA LEU A 277 31.13 -30.89 2.82
C LEU A 277 32.38 -30.20 3.37
N VAL A 278 32.84 -29.12 2.72
CA VAL A 278 33.98 -28.32 3.17
C VAL A 278 33.74 -27.73 4.56
N SER A 279 32.55 -27.18 4.82
CA SER A 279 32.21 -26.63 6.14
C SER A 279 32.22 -27.69 7.24
N VAL A 280 31.70 -28.88 6.94
CA VAL A 280 31.77 -30.03 7.87
C VAL A 280 33.21 -30.49 8.12
N ALA A 281 34.05 -30.56 7.04
CA ALA A 281 35.44 -30.88 7.18
C ALA A 281 36.20 -29.86 8.02
N VAL A 282 35.97 -28.58 7.80
CA VAL A 282 36.52 -27.45 8.60
C VAL A 282 36.09 -27.59 10.05
N ALA A 283 34.83 -27.89 10.35
CA ALA A 283 34.37 -28.16 11.70
C ALA A 283 35.12 -29.33 12.33
N GLY A 284 35.30 -30.43 11.60
CA GLY A 284 36.12 -31.59 12.01
C GLY A 284 37.55 -31.22 12.33
N LEU A 285 38.20 -30.38 11.51
CA LEU A 285 39.56 -29.87 11.75
C LEU A 285 39.63 -28.98 13.00
N PHE A 286 38.64 -28.13 13.23
CA PHE A 286 38.57 -27.36 14.50
C PHE A 286 38.38 -28.26 15.71
N LEU A 287 37.54 -29.29 15.64
CA LEU A 287 37.42 -30.29 16.73
C LEU A 287 38.71 -31.09 16.93
N TRP A 288 39.37 -31.49 15.86
CA TRP A 288 40.68 -32.15 15.92
C TRP A 288 41.72 -31.25 16.59
N ASN A 289 41.68 -29.93 16.33
CA ASN A 289 42.56 -28.97 16.95
C ASN A 289 42.44 -28.88 18.48
N VAL A 290 41.32 -29.29 19.07
CA VAL A 290 41.18 -29.41 20.52
C VAL A 290 42.25 -30.34 21.12
N LEU A 291 42.64 -31.40 20.38
CA LEU A 291 43.68 -32.33 20.75
C LEU A 291 45.07 -31.76 20.45
N GLN A 292 45.30 -31.18 19.26
CA GLN A 292 46.61 -30.67 18.81
C GLN A 292 46.98 -29.31 19.42
N LYS A 293 45.98 -28.50 19.79
CA LYS A 293 46.13 -27.17 20.43
C LYS A 293 47.00 -26.19 19.64
N GLY A 294 47.13 -26.40 18.30
CA GLY A 294 47.87 -25.56 17.35
C GLY A 294 46.95 -24.50 16.65
N TRP A 295 47.55 -23.47 15.99
CA TRP A 295 46.80 -22.51 15.17
C TRP A 295 46.98 -22.70 13.66
N ARG A 296 48.02 -23.39 13.24
CA ARG A 296 48.37 -23.54 11.82
C ARG A 296 47.29 -24.23 11.03
N LEU A 297 46.81 -25.37 11.52
CA LEU A 297 45.77 -26.16 10.82
C LEU A 297 44.41 -25.50 10.73
N PRO A 298 43.82 -24.89 11.82
CA PRO A 298 42.61 -24.11 11.77
C PRO A 298 42.67 -22.91 10.83
N VAL A 299 43.82 -22.16 10.85
CA VAL A 299 43.98 -20.98 9.99
C VAL A 299 44.03 -21.42 8.52
N LEU A 300 44.80 -22.45 8.18
CA LEU A 300 44.85 -22.98 6.82
C LEU A 300 43.50 -23.52 6.34
N ALA A 301 42.78 -24.22 7.21
CA ALA A 301 41.42 -24.71 6.91
C ALA A 301 40.44 -23.55 6.65
N THR A 302 40.51 -22.49 7.44
CA THR A 302 39.67 -21.30 7.25
C THR A 302 39.99 -20.57 5.95
N ILE A 303 41.28 -20.40 5.63
CA ILE A 303 41.73 -19.80 4.36
C ILE A 303 41.24 -20.64 3.19
N LEU A 304 41.48 -21.98 3.25
CA LEU A 304 41.00 -22.88 2.21
C LEU A 304 39.50 -22.84 2.03
N TRP A 305 38.74 -22.79 3.14
CA TRP A 305 37.28 -22.62 3.11
C TRP A 305 36.85 -21.36 2.39
N ILE A 306 37.48 -20.21 2.70
CA ILE A 306 37.20 -18.91 2.04
C ILE A 306 37.56 -18.99 0.55
N VAL A 307 38.73 -19.56 0.20
CA VAL A 307 39.15 -19.74 -1.21
C VAL A 307 38.14 -20.60 -1.97
N VAL A 308 37.72 -21.74 -1.40
CA VAL A 308 36.71 -22.61 -2.04
C VAL A 308 35.38 -21.90 -2.14
N ALA A 309 34.97 -21.12 -1.14
CA ALA A 309 33.74 -20.34 -1.19
C ALA A 309 33.74 -19.31 -2.34
N ILE A 310 34.85 -18.62 -2.55
CA ILE A 310 34.99 -17.64 -3.65
C ILE A 310 35.05 -18.36 -5.00
N VAL A 311 35.86 -19.38 -5.12
CA VAL A 311 36.07 -20.07 -6.41
C VAL A 311 34.82 -20.85 -6.85
N ALA A 312 34.30 -21.72 -5.97
CA ALA A 312 33.17 -22.58 -6.29
C ALA A 312 31.82 -21.82 -6.18
N GLY A 313 31.70 -20.89 -5.23
CA GLY A 313 30.43 -20.16 -4.98
C GLY A 313 30.21 -18.93 -5.85
N ALA A 314 31.28 -18.30 -6.37
CA ALA A 314 31.14 -17.06 -7.15
C ALA A 314 31.81 -17.20 -8.55
N ILE A 315 33.07 -17.56 -8.62
CA ILE A 315 33.82 -17.55 -9.90
C ILE A 315 33.28 -18.61 -10.87
N TYR A 316 33.19 -19.86 -10.43
CA TYR A 316 32.74 -20.96 -11.27
C TYR A 316 31.34 -20.78 -11.87
N PRO A 317 30.31 -20.43 -11.08
CA PRO A 317 28.98 -20.14 -11.63
C PRO A 317 28.96 -18.94 -12.61
N SER A 318 29.77 -17.92 -12.34
CA SER A 318 29.90 -16.76 -13.23
C SER A 318 30.55 -17.12 -14.57
N LEU A 319 31.55 -17.99 -14.57
CA LEU A 319 32.15 -18.49 -15.79
C LEU A 319 31.16 -19.35 -16.60
N VAL A 320 30.43 -20.24 -15.94
CA VAL A 320 29.37 -21.04 -16.59
C VAL A 320 28.30 -20.14 -17.21
N GLN A 321 27.85 -19.12 -16.47
CA GLN A 321 26.85 -18.14 -16.97
C GLN A 321 27.39 -17.44 -18.23
N ARG A 322 28.61 -16.90 -18.16
CA ARG A 322 29.16 -16.06 -19.23
C ARG A 322 29.56 -16.87 -20.49
N PHE A 323 30.19 -18.04 -20.34
CA PHE A 323 30.77 -18.80 -21.46
C PHE A 323 29.90 -19.94 -21.96
N SER A 324 28.98 -20.46 -21.13
CA SER A 324 28.13 -21.59 -21.48
C SER A 324 26.69 -21.20 -21.73
N VAL A 325 26.11 -20.31 -20.88
CA VAL A 325 24.70 -19.98 -20.96
C VAL A 325 24.43 -18.79 -21.86
N GLN A 326 25.13 -17.66 -21.68
CA GLN A 326 24.88 -16.46 -22.47
C GLN A 326 24.93 -16.66 -23.99
N PRO A 327 25.88 -17.45 -24.58
CA PRO A 327 25.85 -17.71 -26.02
C PRO A 327 24.70 -18.61 -26.46
N ASN A 328 24.08 -19.37 -25.55
CA ASN A 328 23.08 -20.41 -25.84
C ASN A 328 21.81 -20.25 -24.98
N VAL A 329 21.42 -19.02 -24.63
CA VAL A 329 20.29 -18.75 -23.73
C VAL A 329 19.00 -19.35 -24.27
N SER A 330 18.77 -19.21 -25.59
CA SER A 330 17.56 -19.69 -26.29
C SER A 330 17.36 -21.20 -26.24
N THR A 331 18.35 -21.97 -25.81
CA THR A 331 18.25 -23.44 -25.72
C THR A 331 18.39 -23.94 -24.29
N LYS A 332 19.31 -23.32 -23.51
CA LYS A 332 19.62 -23.82 -22.16
C LYS A 332 18.61 -23.35 -21.12
N GLU A 333 18.03 -22.16 -21.30
CA GLU A 333 17.08 -21.59 -20.34
C GLU A 333 15.62 -21.98 -20.60
N LEU A 334 15.27 -22.53 -21.79
CA LEU A 334 13.88 -22.89 -22.12
C LEU A 334 13.18 -23.78 -21.07
N PRO A 335 13.81 -24.85 -20.54
CA PRO A 335 13.15 -25.68 -19.54
C PRO A 335 12.87 -24.93 -18.21
N TYR A 336 13.68 -23.93 -17.91
CA TYR A 336 13.52 -23.12 -16.70
C TYR A 336 12.49 -22.00 -16.91
N ILE A 337 12.39 -21.47 -18.14
CA ILE A 337 11.33 -20.55 -18.55
C ILE A 337 9.98 -21.26 -18.48
N ASP A 338 9.86 -22.50 -18.94
CA ASP A 338 8.63 -23.30 -18.87
C ASP A 338 8.15 -23.49 -17.41
N ARG A 339 9.10 -23.79 -16.50
CA ARG A 339 8.80 -23.87 -15.05
C ARG A 339 8.33 -22.54 -14.50
N ASN A 340 8.95 -21.42 -14.91
CA ASN A 340 8.54 -20.09 -14.47
C ASN A 340 7.15 -19.72 -15.03
N LEU A 341 6.86 -20.03 -16.30
CA LEU A 341 5.54 -19.82 -16.91
C LEU A 341 4.43 -20.49 -16.09
N THR A 342 4.59 -21.80 -15.88
CA THR A 342 3.63 -22.59 -15.10
C THR A 342 3.48 -22.07 -13.67
N ALA A 343 4.62 -21.83 -13.00
CA ALA A 343 4.60 -21.36 -11.62
C ALA A 343 3.96 -19.97 -11.47
N THR A 344 4.28 -19.03 -12.38
CA THR A 344 3.73 -17.67 -12.34
C THR A 344 2.24 -17.64 -12.62
N LYS A 345 1.77 -18.38 -13.62
CA LYS A 345 0.33 -18.52 -13.90
C LYS A 345 -0.42 -19.08 -12.68
N ASN A 346 0.11 -20.13 -12.08
CA ASN A 346 -0.46 -20.70 -10.85
C ASN A 346 -0.45 -19.71 -9.71
N ALA A 347 0.67 -19.02 -9.48
CA ALA A 347 0.85 -18.11 -8.36
C ALA A 347 -0.05 -16.88 -8.45
N MET A 348 -0.29 -16.35 -9.65
CA MET A 348 -1.11 -15.15 -9.89
C MET A 348 -2.58 -15.45 -10.19
N GLY A 349 -3.01 -16.74 -10.13
CA GLY A 349 -4.38 -17.12 -10.43
C GLY A 349 -4.75 -17.01 -11.93
N LEU A 350 -3.78 -17.23 -12.82
CA LEU A 350 -3.91 -17.07 -14.27
C LEU A 350 -3.96 -18.41 -15.02
N SER A 351 -3.95 -19.53 -14.30
CA SER A 351 -3.95 -20.87 -14.95
C SER A 351 -5.26 -21.21 -15.63
N ASP A 352 -6.38 -20.71 -15.09
CA ASP A 352 -7.74 -21.05 -15.54
C ASP A 352 -8.37 -19.93 -16.39
N VAL A 353 -7.55 -19.05 -16.99
CA VAL A 353 -8.02 -17.96 -17.86
C VAL A 353 -8.64 -18.56 -19.10
N LYS A 354 -9.93 -18.30 -19.31
CA LYS A 354 -10.62 -18.68 -20.56
C LYS A 354 -10.17 -17.79 -21.71
N GLN A 355 -9.92 -18.38 -22.86
CA GLN A 355 -9.60 -17.65 -24.09
C GLN A 355 -10.74 -17.86 -25.08
N VAL A 356 -11.27 -16.75 -25.63
CA VAL A 356 -12.34 -16.74 -26.62
C VAL A 356 -11.85 -15.92 -27.81
N ASP A 357 -11.81 -16.54 -28.99
CA ASP A 357 -11.49 -15.83 -30.22
C ASP A 357 -12.75 -15.08 -30.70
N VAL A 358 -12.60 -13.77 -30.94
CA VAL A 358 -13.67 -12.92 -31.44
C VAL A 358 -13.23 -12.20 -32.71
N LYS A 359 -14.13 -12.05 -33.65
CA LYS A 359 -13.91 -11.28 -34.87
C LYS A 359 -15.02 -10.24 -34.99
N PHE A 360 -14.62 -8.99 -34.91
CA PHE A 360 -15.53 -7.88 -35.10
C PHE A 360 -15.77 -7.63 -36.58
N SER A 361 -16.97 -7.22 -36.91
CA SER A 361 -17.41 -6.90 -38.27
C SER A 361 -18.35 -5.69 -38.24
N ALA A 362 -18.58 -5.11 -39.40
CA ALA A 362 -19.57 -4.04 -39.53
C ALA A 362 -20.96 -4.51 -39.11
N ILE A 363 -21.67 -3.67 -38.39
CA ILE A 363 -23.07 -3.87 -37.96
C ILE A 363 -23.98 -2.79 -38.54
N SER A 364 -25.21 -3.15 -38.75
CA SER A 364 -26.28 -2.26 -39.27
C SER A 364 -27.07 -1.58 -38.15
N ALA A 365 -27.81 -0.53 -38.48
CA ALA A 365 -28.71 0.14 -37.53
C ALA A 365 -29.81 -0.80 -36.98
N ASP A 366 -30.26 -1.78 -37.79
CA ASP A 366 -31.25 -2.78 -37.37
C ASP A 366 -30.68 -3.75 -36.34
N GLU A 367 -29.40 -4.19 -36.52
CA GLU A 367 -28.70 -5.05 -35.56
C GLU A 367 -28.49 -4.32 -34.22
N VAL A 368 -28.09 -3.04 -34.26
CA VAL A 368 -27.98 -2.20 -33.04
C VAL A 368 -29.35 -2.00 -32.38
N SER A 369 -30.40 -1.81 -33.17
CA SER A 369 -31.76 -1.65 -32.64
C SER A 369 -32.34 -2.92 -32.06
N ALA A 370 -31.86 -4.09 -32.49
CA ALA A 370 -32.26 -5.41 -31.96
C ALA A 370 -31.54 -5.74 -30.63
N ASP A 371 -30.31 -5.19 -30.41
CA ASP A 371 -29.48 -5.46 -29.22
C ASP A 371 -29.09 -4.13 -28.56
N VAL A 372 -30.08 -3.49 -27.92
CA VAL A 372 -29.87 -2.17 -27.24
C VAL A 372 -29.37 -2.27 -25.82
N GLU A 373 -29.41 -3.41 -25.18
CA GLU A 373 -29.09 -3.56 -23.77
C GLU A 373 -27.62 -3.18 -23.44
N PRO A 374 -26.61 -3.54 -24.26
CA PRO A 374 -25.24 -3.07 -24.03
C PRO A 374 -25.11 -1.54 -24.01
N LEU A 375 -25.92 -0.84 -24.84
CA LEU A 375 -25.94 0.63 -24.87
C LEU A 375 -26.63 1.25 -23.65
N ARG A 376 -27.68 0.61 -23.13
CA ARG A 376 -28.40 1.06 -21.92
C ARG A 376 -27.56 0.93 -20.67
N ASP A 377 -26.59 0.03 -20.68
CA ASP A 377 -25.68 -0.22 -19.56
C ASP A 377 -24.42 0.65 -19.61
N VAL A 378 -24.23 1.46 -20.65
CA VAL A 378 -23.11 2.41 -20.76
C VAL A 378 -23.13 3.38 -19.61
N ARG A 379 -22.03 3.45 -18.87
CA ARG A 379 -21.86 4.38 -17.75
C ARG A 379 -21.68 5.80 -18.25
N GLN A 380 -22.56 6.71 -17.81
CA GLN A 380 -22.49 8.13 -18.09
C GLN A 380 -21.77 8.92 -16.99
N LEU A 381 -21.95 8.47 -15.74
CA LEU A 381 -21.33 9.08 -14.57
C LEU A 381 -19.99 8.40 -14.29
N ASP A 382 -18.91 9.16 -14.36
CA ASP A 382 -17.56 8.72 -14.03
C ASP A 382 -17.32 8.95 -12.52
N PRO A 383 -16.92 7.94 -11.74
CA PRO A 383 -16.76 8.09 -10.28
C PRO A 383 -15.77 9.19 -9.91
N LEU A 384 -14.60 9.22 -10.57
CA LEU A 384 -13.55 10.20 -10.31
C LEU A 384 -14.03 11.63 -10.59
N GLN A 385 -14.72 11.84 -11.71
CA GLN A 385 -15.15 13.16 -12.11
C GLN A 385 -16.37 13.65 -11.31
N MET A 386 -17.29 12.75 -10.98
CA MET A 386 -18.55 13.11 -10.35
C MET A 386 -18.48 13.31 -8.83
N ARG A 387 -17.37 12.93 -8.17
CA ARG A 387 -17.24 13.06 -6.71
C ARG A 387 -17.52 14.48 -6.22
N ASP A 388 -16.93 15.47 -6.85
CA ASP A 388 -17.11 16.87 -6.44
C ASP A 388 -18.58 17.34 -6.62
N ARG A 389 -19.27 16.79 -7.61
CA ARG A 389 -20.71 17.06 -7.81
C ARG A 389 -21.56 16.47 -6.69
N PHE A 390 -21.31 15.21 -6.31
CA PHE A 390 -21.98 14.57 -5.17
C PHE A 390 -21.73 15.35 -3.87
N VAL A 391 -20.50 15.83 -3.65
CA VAL A 391 -20.18 16.70 -2.51
C VAL A 391 -20.96 18.02 -2.55
N LEU A 392 -21.15 18.62 -3.73
CA LEU A 392 -21.89 19.86 -3.89
C LEU A 392 -23.38 19.67 -3.61
N ASP A 393 -23.99 18.63 -4.19
CA ASP A 393 -25.44 18.42 -4.11
C ASP A 393 -25.88 17.92 -2.74
N GLU A 394 -25.08 17.01 -2.12
CA GLU A 394 -25.41 16.32 -0.89
C GLU A 394 -24.59 16.79 0.33
N GLY A 395 -23.63 17.68 0.12
CA GLY A 395 -22.77 18.25 1.15
C GLY A 395 -23.32 19.53 1.78
N GLN A 396 -24.64 19.68 1.90
CA GLN A 396 -25.32 20.89 2.47
C GLN A 396 -24.89 21.18 3.90
N THR A 397 -24.34 20.20 4.61
CA THR A 397 -23.85 20.36 5.97
C THR A 397 -22.33 20.20 6.01
N SER A 398 -21.63 21.15 6.61
CA SER A 398 -20.16 21.16 6.67
C SER A 398 -19.56 19.98 7.42
N TYR A 399 -20.33 19.34 8.28
CA TYR A 399 -19.87 18.21 9.11
C TYR A 399 -20.10 16.83 8.46
N TYR A 400 -20.54 16.75 7.18
CA TYR A 400 -20.51 15.53 6.39
C TYR A 400 -19.53 15.65 5.22
N ALA A 401 -18.92 14.53 4.85
CA ALA A 401 -18.04 14.43 3.69
C ALA A 401 -18.33 13.15 2.92
N ILE A 402 -18.30 13.25 1.60
CA ILE A 402 -18.21 12.15 0.67
C ILE A 402 -16.74 12.00 0.31
N ARG A 403 -16.13 10.85 0.64
CA ARG A 403 -14.71 10.63 0.41
C ARG A 403 -14.43 10.02 -0.94
N ASP A 404 -15.22 9.02 -1.29
CA ASP A 404 -15.10 8.31 -2.55
C ASP A 404 -16.47 8.03 -3.17
N LEU A 405 -16.48 7.68 -4.45
CA LEU A 405 -17.64 7.20 -5.19
C LEU A 405 -17.35 5.80 -5.69
N ASP A 406 -18.06 4.85 -5.17
CA ASP A 406 -17.97 3.45 -5.52
C ASP A 406 -18.93 3.09 -6.65
N VAL A 407 -18.50 2.14 -7.47
CA VAL A 407 -19.36 1.56 -8.51
C VAL A 407 -19.91 0.22 -8.01
N ASP A 408 -21.23 0.08 -7.97
CA ASP A 408 -21.89 -1.17 -7.57
C ASP A 408 -23.10 -1.44 -8.49
N ARG A 409 -23.86 -2.47 -8.21
CA ARG A 409 -25.09 -2.83 -8.93
C ARG A 409 -26.23 -3.07 -7.96
N TYR A 410 -27.38 -2.56 -8.31
CA TYR A 410 -28.64 -2.77 -7.59
C TYR A 410 -29.74 -3.16 -8.55
N ASP A 411 -30.73 -3.93 -8.06
CA ASP A 411 -31.98 -4.17 -8.79
C ASP A 411 -32.84 -2.92 -8.67
N ILE A 412 -33.05 -2.24 -9.79
CA ILE A 412 -33.88 -1.07 -9.91
C ILE A 412 -35.00 -1.39 -10.92
N ASP A 413 -36.23 -1.40 -10.47
CA ASP A 413 -37.41 -1.72 -11.30
C ASP A 413 -37.33 -3.09 -11.97
N GLY A 414 -36.78 -4.10 -11.31
CA GLY A 414 -36.64 -5.45 -11.80
C GLY A 414 -35.48 -5.67 -12.80
N ARG A 415 -34.59 -4.70 -12.93
CA ARG A 415 -33.37 -4.77 -13.74
C ARG A 415 -32.16 -4.46 -12.88
N VAL A 416 -31.15 -5.33 -12.93
CA VAL A 416 -29.84 -5.06 -12.31
C VAL A 416 -29.14 -3.95 -13.11
N GLN A 417 -28.90 -2.83 -12.49
CA GLN A 417 -28.27 -1.65 -13.08
C GLN A 417 -27.04 -1.23 -12.27
N GLN A 418 -26.07 -0.67 -12.95
CA GLN A 418 -24.88 -0.07 -12.35
C GLN A 418 -25.26 1.26 -11.68
N VAL A 419 -24.77 1.46 -10.48
CA VAL A 419 -24.96 2.69 -9.71
C VAL A 419 -23.63 3.25 -9.23
N LEU A 420 -23.57 4.55 -8.97
CA LEU A 420 -22.59 5.17 -8.11
C LEU A 420 -23.15 5.23 -6.70
N VAL A 421 -22.36 4.83 -5.72
CA VAL A 421 -22.74 4.84 -4.30
C VAL A 421 -21.65 5.52 -3.48
N ALA A 422 -22.04 6.31 -2.50
CA ALA A 422 -21.12 6.99 -1.59
C ALA A 422 -21.69 7.03 -0.17
N ALA A 423 -20.83 6.94 0.82
CA ALA A 423 -21.19 7.14 2.22
C ALA A 423 -21.03 8.62 2.61
N ARG A 424 -22.03 9.17 3.32
CA ARG A 424 -21.91 10.47 3.96
C ARG A 424 -21.28 10.32 5.34
N GLU A 425 -19.96 10.32 5.37
CA GLU A 425 -19.18 10.17 6.60
C GLU A 425 -19.09 11.47 7.39
N LEU A 426 -18.80 11.37 8.70
CA LEU A 426 -18.56 12.53 9.55
C LEU A 426 -17.24 13.23 9.15
N ASN A 427 -17.34 14.52 8.85
CA ASN A 427 -16.20 15.42 8.65
C ASN A 427 -15.90 16.17 9.94
N THR A 428 -14.97 15.66 10.73
CA THR A 428 -14.58 16.29 12.01
C THR A 428 -13.98 17.69 11.82
N ALA A 429 -13.43 18.01 10.65
CA ALA A 429 -12.91 19.33 10.31
C ALA A 429 -14.02 20.35 10.03
N GLY A 430 -15.18 19.92 9.60
CA GLY A 430 -16.34 20.77 9.31
C GLY A 430 -17.30 20.97 10.49
N ILE A 431 -17.04 20.37 11.65
CA ILE A 431 -17.91 20.50 12.84
C ILE A 431 -17.91 21.96 13.32
N PRO A 432 -19.09 22.58 13.49
CA PRO A 432 -19.22 23.91 14.10
C PRO A 432 -18.72 23.89 15.55
N ASN A 433 -18.12 25.01 15.99
CA ASN A 433 -17.68 25.16 17.40
C ASN A 433 -16.93 23.94 17.91
N ARG A 434 -15.75 23.62 17.38
CA ARG A 434 -14.94 22.42 17.63
C ARG A 434 -14.53 22.21 19.10
N THR A 435 -15.50 22.28 20.04
CA THR A 435 -15.29 21.92 21.44
C THR A 435 -15.12 20.42 21.58
N TRP A 436 -14.61 19.96 22.70
CA TRP A 436 -14.53 18.53 23.00
C TRP A 436 -15.93 17.87 22.97
N VAL A 437 -16.94 18.54 23.52
CA VAL A 437 -18.33 18.05 23.51
C VAL A 437 -18.85 17.91 22.07
N SER A 438 -18.68 18.95 21.24
CA SER A 438 -19.14 18.90 19.85
C SER A 438 -18.47 17.75 19.08
N ARG A 439 -17.15 17.60 19.21
CA ARG A 439 -16.40 16.59 18.44
C ARG A 439 -16.63 15.15 18.89
N HIS A 440 -16.93 14.93 20.15
CA HIS A 440 -16.93 13.57 20.69
C HIS A 440 -18.28 13.09 21.24
N LEU A 441 -19.22 13.99 21.56
CA LEU A 441 -20.51 13.63 22.14
C LEU A 441 -21.69 14.00 21.24
N LEU A 442 -21.62 15.13 20.52
CA LEU A 442 -22.71 15.63 19.70
C LEU A 442 -22.63 15.11 18.26
N TYR A 443 -21.52 15.37 17.56
CA TYR A 443 -21.30 14.90 16.20
C TYR A 443 -20.52 13.59 16.23
N THR A 444 -21.22 12.48 16.37
CA THR A 444 -20.62 11.16 16.62
C THR A 444 -20.58 10.26 15.40
N HIS A 445 -21.44 10.48 14.39
CA HIS A 445 -21.62 9.58 13.24
C HIS A 445 -21.87 10.35 11.94
N GLY A 446 -21.65 9.68 10.82
CA GLY A 446 -22.12 10.06 9.49
C GLY A 446 -23.58 9.64 9.27
N CYS A 447 -24.12 9.86 8.07
CA CYS A 447 -25.55 9.69 7.83
C CYS A 447 -25.90 9.15 6.43
N GLY A 448 -26.12 7.84 6.33
CA GLY A 448 -26.68 7.20 5.17
C GLY A 448 -25.77 7.17 3.94
N LEU A 449 -26.33 6.71 2.84
CA LEU A 449 -25.68 6.61 1.53
C LEU A 449 -26.35 7.58 0.53
N VAL A 450 -25.54 8.01 -0.43
CA VAL A 450 -26.01 8.73 -1.62
C VAL A 450 -25.82 7.79 -2.80
N VAL A 451 -26.86 7.60 -3.61
CA VAL A 451 -26.86 6.65 -4.71
C VAL A 451 -27.44 7.31 -5.97
N ALA A 452 -26.81 7.04 -7.12
CA ALA A 452 -27.33 7.46 -8.42
C ALA A 452 -27.10 6.36 -9.48
N PRO A 453 -28.08 6.05 -10.36
CA PRO A 453 -27.87 5.19 -11.51
C PRO A 453 -26.74 5.73 -12.39
N ALA A 454 -25.77 4.87 -12.71
CA ALA A 454 -24.57 5.31 -13.44
C ALA A 454 -24.83 5.57 -14.94
N SER A 455 -25.88 4.99 -15.50
CA SER A 455 -26.22 5.06 -16.92
C SER A 455 -27.28 6.13 -17.29
N LYS A 456 -27.70 6.96 -16.33
CA LYS A 456 -28.74 7.97 -16.55
C LYS A 456 -28.36 9.29 -15.92
N VAL A 457 -28.69 10.39 -16.60
CA VAL A 457 -28.54 11.74 -16.07
C VAL A 457 -29.78 12.59 -16.40
N THR A 458 -29.95 13.71 -15.70
CA THR A 458 -30.97 14.70 -16.07
C THR A 458 -30.66 15.33 -17.43
N VAL A 459 -31.60 16.02 -18.02
CA VAL A 459 -31.40 16.79 -19.28
C VAL A 459 -30.19 17.73 -19.12
N ASP A 460 -29.99 18.33 -17.94
CA ASP A 460 -28.88 19.24 -17.64
C ASP A 460 -27.54 18.50 -17.41
N GLY A 461 -27.52 17.17 -17.37
CA GLY A 461 -26.32 16.35 -17.12
C GLY A 461 -25.93 16.20 -15.65
N ARG A 462 -26.91 16.26 -14.75
CA ARG A 462 -26.71 16.01 -13.31
C ARG A 462 -27.00 14.56 -12.94
N PRO A 463 -26.44 14.04 -11.85
CA PRO A 463 -26.88 12.75 -11.32
C PRO A 463 -28.35 12.78 -10.91
N ILE A 464 -29.03 11.65 -11.06
CA ILE A 464 -30.37 11.42 -10.55
C ILE A 464 -30.23 10.65 -9.25
N TYR A 465 -30.42 11.33 -8.12
CA TYR A 465 -30.30 10.69 -6.83
C TYR A 465 -31.49 9.82 -6.51
N MET A 466 -31.26 8.68 -5.90
CA MET A 466 -32.26 7.73 -5.45
C MET A 466 -32.06 7.33 -4.00
N ALA A 467 -33.13 7.02 -3.30
CA ALA A 467 -33.09 6.50 -1.95
C ALA A 467 -32.99 4.96 -1.99
N LEU A 468 -32.12 4.40 -1.19
CA LEU A 468 -32.14 2.97 -0.84
C LEU A 468 -32.93 2.79 0.46
N ASP A 469 -33.50 1.61 0.68
CA ASP A 469 -34.18 1.26 1.94
C ASP A 469 -33.13 1.05 3.04
N VAL A 470 -32.66 2.15 3.63
CA VAL A 470 -31.72 2.15 4.76
C VAL A 470 -32.48 2.44 6.03
N GLN A 471 -32.71 1.41 6.84
CA GLN A 471 -33.44 1.51 8.12
C GLN A 471 -32.52 2.03 9.24
N GLN A 472 -31.20 1.85 9.11
CA GLN A 472 -30.19 2.25 10.10
C GLN A 472 -29.10 3.10 9.40
N PRO A 473 -29.34 4.43 9.29
CA PRO A 473 -28.48 5.30 8.48
C PRO A 473 -27.24 5.82 9.22
N GLU A 474 -27.14 5.67 10.55
CA GLU A 474 -26.01 6.20 11.32
C GLU A 474 -24.71 5.43 11.05
N LEU A 475 -23.67 6.14 10.60
CA LEU A 475 -22.38 5.60 10.25
C LEU A 475 -21.34 5.95 11.33
N TYR A 476 -21.20 5.09 12.34
CA TYR A 476 -20.18 5.27 13.38
C TYR A 476 -18.80 4.76 12.98
N PHE A 477 -18.73 3.90 11.98
CA PHE A 477 -17.50 3.30 11.44
C PHE A 477 -17.45 3.53 9.94
N GLY A 478 -16.27 3.93 9.44
CA GLY A 478 -16.05 4.26 8.03
C GLY A 478 -14.58 4.43 7.70
N GLU A 479 -14.27 4.93 6.52
CA GLU A 479 -12.91 5.08 6.02
C GLU A 479 -12.16 6.26 6.65
N GLY A 480 -12.86 7.32 6.94
CA GLY A 480 -12.26 8.58 7.39
C GLY A 480 -12.50 8.92 8.85
N LEU A 481 -12.89 7.96 9.67
CA LEU A 481 -13.26 8.18 11.05
C LEU A 481 -12.09 7.84 12.00
N ASP A 482 -11.14 8.78 12.13
CA ASP A 482 -9.89 8.56 12.90
C ASP A 482 -10.01 8.92 14.39
N SER A 483 -11.07 9.64 14.80
CA SER A 483 -11.27 10.07 16.19
C SER A 483 -12.23 9.13 16.96
N TYR A 484 -12.12 9.13 18.29
CA TYR A 484 -13.10 8.42 19.12
C TYR A 484 -14.42 9.20 19.22
N ALA A 485 -15.51 8.47 19.46
CA ALA A 485 -16.83 9.03 19.79
C ALA A 485 -17.33 8.45 21.12
N LEU A 486 -18.07 9.27 21.86
CA LEU A 486 -18.74 8.88 23.10
C LEU A 486 -20.25 8.86 22.86
N VAL A 487 -20.80 7.68 22.93
CA VAL A 487 -22.24 7.44 22.72
C VAL A 487 -22.95 7.12 24.04
N ASN A 488 -24.24 7.25 24.06
CA ASN A 488 -25.04 7.05 25.29
C ASN A 488 -24.58 7.97 26.46
N SER A 489 -24.16 9.18 26.14
CA SER A 489 -23.79 10.20 27.13
C SER A 489 -25.04 10.90 27.71
N ARG A 490 -24.85 11.97 28.48
CA ARG A 490 -25.95 12.86 28.89
C ARG A 490 -26.30 13.89 27.82
N GLU A 491 -25.38 14.07 26.85
CA GLU A 491 -25.63 14.92 25.68
C GLU A 491 -26.33 14.08 24.61
N ALA A 492 -27.31 14.66 23.91
CA ALA A 492 -27.98 13.99 22.80
C ALA A 492 -27.09 14.04 21.54
N GLU A 493 -27.02 12.95 20.81
CA GLU A 493 -26.28 12.89 19.53
C GLU A 493 -27.05 13.68 18.45
N GLN A 494 -26.32 14.25 17.50
CA GLN A 494 -26.93 14.91 16.34
C GLN A 494 -27.64 13.85 15.47
N ALA A 495 -28.96 14.03 15.28
CA ALA A 495 -29.73 13.12 14.42
C ALA A 495 -29.40 13.27 12.94
N CYS A 496 -29.57 12.20 12.15
CA CYS A 496 -29.67 12.32 10.71
C CYS A 496 -30.87 13.17 10.31
N ALA A 497 -30.76 13.94 9.23
CA ALA A 497 -31.71 15.04 8.89
C ALA A 497 -33.20 14.67 8.94
N ASP A 498 -33.55 13.43 8.63
CA ASP A 498 -34.97 12.97 8.55
C ASP A 498 -35.34 11.97 9.67
N THR A 499 -34.46 11.77 10.66
CA THR A 499 -34.69 10.81 11.74
C THR A 499 -34.76 11.51 13.10
N LYS A 500 -35.47 10.89 14.06
CA LYS A 500 -35.36 11.32 15.45
C LYS A 500 -34.02 10.90 16.03
N ALA A 501 -33.43 11.78 16.87
CA ALA A 501 -32.22 11.40 17.60
C ALA A 501 -32.45 10.08 18.33
N SER A 502 -31.66 9.07 17.98
CA SER A 502 -31.70 7.75 18.61
C SER A 502 -30.43 7.53 19.43
N ASN A 503 -30.57 6.90 20.60
CA ASN A 503 -29.39 6.49 21.35
C ASN A 503 -28.74 5.28 20.65
N PHE A 504 -27.40 5.25 20.60
CA PHE A 504 -26.65 4.11 20.09
C PHE A 504 -27.04 2.82 20.82
N ALA A 505 -27.54 1.82 20.10
CA ALA A 505 -27.94 0.52 20.60
C ALA A 505 -26.96 -0.61 20.26
N GLY A 506 -25.84 -0.30 19.62
CA GLY A 506 -24.82 -1.26 19.19
C GLY A 506 -23.93 -1.75 20.33
N LYS A 507 -23.21 -2.85 20.07
CA LYS A 507 -22.29 -3.48 21.04
C LYS A 507 -20.80 -3.14 20.78
N GLY A 508 -20.49 -2.32 19.78
CA GLY A 508 -19.11 -2.07 19.33
C GLY A 508 -18.27 -1.12 20.19
N GLY A 509 -18.83 -0.54 21.24
CA GLY A 509 -18.17 0.41 22.14
C GLY A 509 -17.77 -0.21 23.49
N VAL A 510 -16.66 0.28 24.05
CA VAL A 510 -16.22 -0.08 25.40
C VAL A 510 -16.97 0.77 26.42
N GLN A 511 -17.68 0.15 27.37
CA GLN A 511 -18.37 0.85 28.44
C GLN A 511 -17.40 1.54 29.41
N LEU A 512 -17.68 2.80 29.76
CA LEU A 512 -16.92 3.60 30.73
C LEU A 512 -17.44 3.45 32.17
N SER A 513 -17.75 2.21 32.56
CA SER A 513 -18.46 1.87 33.79
C SER A 513 -17.68 2.12 35.08
N SER A 514 -16.36 2.30 35.02
CA SER A 514 -15.53 2.52 36.22
C SER A 514 -14.54 3.67 36.05
N LEU A 515 -14.13 4.29 37.16
CA LEU A 515 -13.09 5.31 37.19
C LEU A 515 -11.76 4.82 36.63
N VAL A 516 -11.43 3.54 36.82
CA VAL A 516 -10.21 2.90 36.27
C VAL A 516 -10.25 2.89 34.74
N ARG A 517 -11.36 2.50 34.13
CA ARG A 517 -11.55 2.53 32.69
C ARG A 517 -11.45 3.95 32.16
N ARG A 518 -12.13 4.93 32.77
CA ARG A 518 -12.06 6.34 32.41
C ARG A 518 -10.62 6.89 32.47
N ALA A 519 -9.90 6.57 33.56
CA ALA A 519 -8.50 6.97 33.74
C ALA A 519 -7.58 6.33 32.67
N ALA A 520 -7.80 5.04 32.36
CA ALA A 520 -7.03 4.36 31.31
C ALA A 520 -7.25 5.02 29.94
N PHE A 521 -8.48 5.30 29.56
CA PHE A 521 -8.78 5.99 28.32
C PHE A 521 -8.26 7.43 28.29
N ALA A 522 -8.35 8.16 29.40
CA ALA A 522 -7.82 9.51 29.55
C ALA A 522 -6.28 9.55 29.32
N VAL A 523 -5.55 8.58 29.91
CA VAL A 523 -4.09 8.44 29.71
C VAL A 523 -3.76 8.01 28.29
N HIS A 524 -4.54 7.07 27.73
CA HIS A 524 -4.32 6.53 26.39
C HIS A 524 -4.46 7.62 25.32
N PHE A 525 -5.55 8.37 25.35
CA PHE A 525 -5.80 9.46 24.38
C PHE A 525 -5.15 10.80 24.78
N GLY A 526 -4.63 10.93 25.99
CA GLY A 526 -4.09 12.19 26.52
C GLY A 526 -5.18 13.24 26.75
N GLU A 527 -6.44 12.80 27.04
CA GLU A 527 -7.63 13.65 27.10
C GLU A 527 -8.26 13.63 28.49
N TYR A 528 -8.02 14.71 29.23
CA TYR A 528 -8.52 14.84 30.61
C TYR A 528 -10.05 14.77 30.73
N ASN A 529 -10.77 15.24 29.72
CA ASN A 529 -12.23 15.27 29.75
C ASN A 529 -12.87 13.87 29.87
N LEU A 530 -12.18 12.82 29.39
CA LEU A 530 -12.62 11.43 29.59
C LEU A 530 -12.69 11.02 31.05
N PHE A 531 -11.87 11.62 31.92
CA PHE A 531 -11.87 11.35 33.35
C PHE A 531 -12.78 12.31 34.11
N GLY A 532 -12.73 13.63 33.78
CA GLY A 532 -13.32 14.72 34.59
C GLY A 532 -14.73 15.12 34.19
N SER A 533 -15.23 14.72 32.98
CA SER A 533 -16.52 15.19 32.50
C SER A 533 -17.72 14.54 33.24
N GLY A 534 -18.64 15.37 33.75
CA GLY A 534 -19.91 14.96 34.30
C GLY A 534 -20.95 14.50 33.24
N LEU A 535 -20.66 14.69 31.95
CA LEU A 535 -21.53 14.23 30.85
C LEU A 535 -21.39 12.72 30.58
N ILE A 536 -20.32 12.08 31.04
CA ILE A 536 -20.11 10.65 30.94
C ILE A 536 -20.79 9.93 32.08
N LYS A 537 -21.68 9.00 31.77
CA LYS A 537 -22.37 8.13 32.72
C LYS A 537 -21.79 6.68 32.63
N PRO A 538 -22.10 5.79 33.60
CA PRO A 538 -21.55 4.41 33.57
C PRO A 538 -21.93 3.61 32.32
N GLU A 539 -23.08 3.90 31.72
CA GLU A 539 -23.61 3.25 30.51
C GLU A 539 -23.00 3.85 29.23
N SER A 540 -22.31 5.00 29.32
CA SER A 540 -21.64 5.59 28.17
C SER A 540 -20.60 4.66 27.59
N GLN A 541 -20.55 4.60 26.27
CA GLN A 541 -19.59 3.78 25.54
C GLN A 541 -18.63 4.67 24.74
N ILE A 542 -17.38 4.26 24.68
CA ILE A 542 -16.40 4.88 23.80
C ILE A 542 -16.18 4.00 22.56
N LEU A 543 -16.49 4.56 21.40
CA LEU A 543 -16.18 3.97 20.09
C LEU A 543 -14.82 4.49 19.63
N PHE A 544 -13.89 3.61 19.35
CA PHE A 544 -12.55 3.97 18.87
C PHE A 544 -12.01 2.91 17.91
N ILE A 545 -10.93 3.22 17.18
CA ILE A 545 -10.52 2.47 16.01
C ILE A 545 -11.74 2.34 15.08
N ARG A 546 -12.25 3.52 14.69
CA ARG A 546 -13.46 3.66 13.88
C ARG A 546 -13.15 3.55 12.38
N ASN A 547 -11.91 3.83 12.01
CA ASN A 547 -11.41 3.58 10.66
C ASN A 547 -11.43 2.07 10.38
N ILE A 548 -12.13 1.68 9.32
CA ILE A 548 -12.39 0.27 9.00
C ILE A 548 -11.13 -0.48 8.55
N HIS A 549 -10.19 0.19 7.86
CA HIS A 549 -8.90 -0.37 7.50
C HIS A 549 -8.05 -0.67 8.75
N GLU A 550 -7.89 0.34 9.62
CA GLU A 550 -7.13 0.17 10.86
C GLU A 550 -7.74 -0.95 11.73
N ARG A 551 -9.08 -0.98 11.79
CA ARG A 551 -9.84 -1.97 12.53
C ARG A 551 -9.61 -3.39 12.03
N ALA A 552 -9.68 -3.59 10.70
CA ALA A 552 -9.43 -4.87 10.06
C ALA A 552 -7.95 -5.32 10.20
N ALA A 553 -7.01 -4.40 9.95
CA ALA A 553 -5.57 -4.66 10.08
C ALA A 553 -5.16 -5.04 11.49
N LYS A 554 -5.81 -4.47 12.53
CA LYS A 554 -5.51 -4.79 13.92
C LYS A 554 -5.96 -6.20 14.33
N ILE A 555 -7.07 -6.70 13.74
CA ILE A 555 -7.54 -8.08 13.98
C ILE A 555 -6.73 -9.08 13.15
N ALA A 556 -6.53 -8.79 11.87
CA ALA A 556 -5.88 -9.70 10.94
C ALA A 556 -4.63 -9.08 10.29
N PRO A 557 -3.55 -8.79 11.07
CA PRO A 557 -2.34 -8.14 10.57
C PRO A 557 -1.53 -9.01 9.60
N PHE A 558 -1.97 -10.23 9.35
CA PHE A 558 -1.39 -11.18 8.42
C PHE A 558 -2.07 -11.18 7.04
N LEU A 559 -3.17 -10.45 6.88
CA LEU A 559 -3.81 -10.18 5.60
C LEU A 559 -3.34 -8.85 5.01
N LYS A 560 -3.34 -8.76 3.70
CA LYS A 560 -3.09 -7.52 2.97
C LYS A 560 -4.43 -6.96 2.51
N LEU A 561 -4.74 -5.72 2.90
CA LEU A 561 -6.03 -5.11 2.60
C LEU A 561 -5.98 -4.34 1.28
N ASP A 562 -7.09 -4.36 0.54
CA ASP A 562 -7.28 -3.48 -0.60
C ASP A 562 -7.39 -2.01 -0.12
N ALA A 563 -7.02 -1.07 -0.97
CA ALA A 563 -7.13 0.36 -0.67
C ALA A 563 -8.56 0.89 -0.76
N ASP A 564 -9.44 0.17 -1.47
CA ASP A 564 -10.77 0.62 -1.90
C ASP A 564 -11.89 -0.21 -1.26
N PRO A 565 -12.26 0.05 0.00
CA PRO A 565 -13.46 -0.53 0.62
C PRO A 565 -14.71 0.15 0.09
N TYR A 566 -15.80 -0.57 -0.03
CA TYR A 566 -17.04 -0.03 -0.57
C TYR A 566 -18.26 -0.30 0.32
N PRO A 567 -19.21 0.65 0.38
CA PRO A 567 -20.41 0.49 1.19
C PRO A 567 -21.51 -0.22 0.41
N VAL A 568 -22.24 -1.10 1.08
CA VAL A 568 -23.41 -1.83 0.55
C VAL A 568 -24.55 -1.81 1.55
N VAL A 569 -25.80 -1.91 1.06
CA VAL A 569 -26.98 -2.07 1.91
C VAL A 569 -27.36 -3.53 1.98
N VAL A 570 -27.43 -4.08 3.19
CA VAL A 570 -27.83 -5.46 3.45
C VAL A 570 -28.83 -5.49 4.60
N GLY A 571 -30.06 -5.93 4.34
CA GLY A 571 -31.13 -5.96 5.34
C GLY A 571 -31.40 -4.61 5.97
N GLY A 572 -31.40 -3.53 5.22
CA GLY A 572 -31.63 -2.16 5.66
C GLY A 572 -30.48 -1.54 6.47
N LYS A 573 -29.29 -2.16 6.48
CA LYS A 573 -28.09 -1.71 7.21
C LYS A 573 -26.96 -1.44 6.24
N VAL A 574 -26.17 -0.42 6.53
CA VAL A 574 -24.95 -0.12 5.78
C VAL A 574 -23.81 -1.03 6.27
N MET A 575 -23.22 -1.77 5.35
CA MET A 575 -22.06 -2.62 5.57
C MET A 575 -20.91 -2.14 4.68
N TRP A 576 -19.71 -2.08 5.22
CA TRP A 576 -18.49 -1.90 4.45
C TRP A 576 -17.93 -3.25 4.04
N VAL A 577 -17.52 -3.39 2.81
CA VAL A 577 -16.83 -4.56 2.29
C VAL A 577 -15.41 -4.19 1.93
N LEU A 578 -14.44 -4.88 2.54
CA LEU A 578 -13.01 -4.74 2.27
C LEU A 578 -12.48 -6.04 1.67
N ASP A 579 -11.74 -5.94 0.57
CA ASP A 579 -11.01 -7.07 0.04
C ASP A 579 -9.72 -7.30 0.84
N ALA A 580 -9.39 -8.57 1.07
CA ALA A 580 -8.22 -8.95 1.83
C ALA A 580 -7.48 -10.10 1.15
N PHE A 581 -6.20 -9.83 0.84
CA PHE A 581 -5.35 -10.72 0.07
C PHE A 581 -4.45 -11.55 0.98
N THR A 582 -4.17 -12.76 0.53
CA THR A 582 -3.06 -13.57 1.01
C THR A 582 -1.92 -13.47 0.01
N THR A 583 -0.72 -13.19 0.48
CA THR A 583 0.46 -13.00 -0.36
C THR A 583 1.68 -13.71 0.22
N THR A 584 2.62 -14.08 -0.65
CA THR A 584 3.99 -14.47 -0.27
C THR A 584 4.97 -14.12 -1.40
N ASP A 585 6.22 -13.85 -1.05
CA ASP A 585 7.36 -13.70 -1.96
C ASP A 585 8.16 -15.01 -2.14
N ARG A 586 7.65 -16.13 -1.60
CA ARG A 586 8.39 -17.40 -1.47
C ARG A 586 7.86 -18.53 -2.33
N TYR A 587 7.02 -18.22 -3.32
CA TYR A 587 6.55 -19.23 -4.26
C TYR A 587 7.68 -19.62 -5.24
N PRO A 588 8.14 -20.90 -5.28
CA PRO A 588 9.23 -21.32 -6.15
C PRO A 588 8.92 -21.08 -7.64
N TYR A 589 9.92 -20.61 -8.37
CA TYR A 589 9.89 -20.31 -9.81
C TYR A 589 8.93 -19.20 -10.24
N ALA A 590 8.03 -18.71 -9.40
CA ALA A 590 7.11 -17.64 -9.79
C ALA A 590 7.82 -16.29 -9.92
N GLN A 591 7.48 -15.55 -10.95
CA GLN A 591 7.90 -14.17 -11.18
C GLN A 591 7.31 -13.25 -10.11
N ARG A 592 8.08 -12.27 -9.63
CA ARG A 592 7.55 -11.20 -8.81
C ARG A 592 6.44 -10.46 -9.55
N ALA A 593 5.42 -10.09 -8.82
CA ALA A 593 4.31 -9.31 -9.33
C ALA A 593 4.76 -7.97 -9.90
N ASN A 594 4.11 -7.54 -10.94
CA ASN A 594 4.22 -6.19 -11.43
C ASN A 594 3.17 -5.33 -10.72
N ILE A 595 3.62 -4.51 -9.80
CA ILE A 595 2.82 -3.65 -8.94
C ILE A 595 2.72 -2.21 -9.47
N ASP A 596 3.09 -1.96 -10.72
CA ASP A 596 2.97 -0.63 -11.32
C ASP A 596 1.51 -0.16 -11.33
N GLN A 597 1.28 1.09 -10.98
CA GLN A 597 -0.03 1.75 -10.99
C GLN A 597 -1.05 1.18 -9.98
N LEU A 598 -0.60 0.56 -8.90
CA LEU A 598 -1.50 0.21 -7.81
C LEU A 598 -1.98 1.46 -7.04
N SER A 599 -3.16 1.36 -6.47
CA SER A 599 -3.77 2.42 -5.66
C SER A 599 -2.89 2.80 -4.46
N VAL A 600 -2.86 4.09 -4.13
CA VAL A 600 -2.16 4.55 -2.92
C VAL A 600 -2.81 3.94 -1.69
N GLY A 601 -2.02 3.32 -0.82
CA GLY A 601 -2.54 2.63 0.37
C GLY A 601 -2.86 1.15 0.17
N SER A 602 -2.76 0.63 -1.06
CA SER A 602 -2.94 -0.80 -1.34
C SER A 602 -1.98 -1.67 -0.54
N GLY A 603 -2.51 -2.69 0.12
CA GLY A 603 -1.71 -3.72 0.80
C GLY A 603 -0.86 -4.55 -0.16
N LEU A 604 -1.13 -4.47 -1.47
CA LEU A 604 -0.33 -5.12 -2.52
C LEU A 604 0.91 -4.30 -2.93
N ASN A 605 1.12 -3.08 -2.41
CA ASN A 605 2.34 -2.29 -2.60
C ASN A 605 3.53 -2.89 -1.83
N THR A 606 3.76 -4.18 -1.96
CA THR A 606 4.85 -4.94 -1.35
C THR A 606 5.40 -5.96 -2.33
N ASP A 607 6.62 -6.43 -2.09
CA ASP A 607 7.18 -7.52 -2.88
C ASP A 607 6.41 -8.83 -2.64
N PHE A 608 5.84 -9.42 -3.68
CA PHE A 608 5.24 -10.74 -3.64
C PHE A 608 5.34 -11.44 -5.00
N ASN A 609 5.23 -12.76 -4.99
CA ASN A 609 5.16 -13.57 -6.21
C ASN A 609 4.01 -14.61 -6.16
N TYR A 610 3.10 -14.47 -5.19
CA TYR A 610 1.85 -15.21 -5.06
C TYR A 610 0.80 -14.30 -4.46
N VAL A 611 -0.42 -14.33 -5.01
CA VAL A 611 -1.56 -13.56 -4.49
C VAL A 611 -2.88 -14.29 -4.72
N ARG A 612 -3.78 -14.19 -3.74
CA ARG A 612 -5.19 -14.60 -3.86
C ARG A 612 -6.08 -13.59 -3.14
N ASN A 613 -7.24 -13.31 -3.73
CA ASN A 613 -8.33 -12.65 -3.03
C ASN A 613 -9.09 -13.69 -2.21
N SER A 614 -8.57 -14.00 -1.04
CA SER A 614 -9.06 -15.13 -0.25
C SER A 614 -10.16 -14.76 0.73
N VAL A 615 -10.22 -13.49 1.15
CA VAL A 615 -11.12 -13.06 2.22
C VAL A 615 -11.83 -11.76 1.85
N LYS A 616 -13.13 -11.70 2.10
CA LYS A 616 -13.93 -10.47 2.16
C LYS A 616 -14.20 -10.15 3.63
N ILE A 617 -13.75 -8.98 4.07
CA ILE A 617 -14.03 -8.49 5.42
C ILE A 617 -15.23 -7.58 5.35
N VAL A 618 -16.27 -7.90 6.10
CA VAL A 618 -17.50 -7.13 6.15
C VAL A 618 -17.62 -6.46 7.50
N VAL A 619 -17.71 -5.13 7.52
CA VAL A 619 -17.81 -4.32 8.73
C VAL A 619 -19.16 -3.62 8.77
N ASN A 620 -19.91 -3.80 9.84
CA ASN A 620 -21.15 -3.06 10.05
C ASN A 620 -20.83 -1.59 10.36
N ALA A 621 -21.33 -0.68 9.55
CA ALA A 621 -21.08 0.75 9.70
C ALA A 621 -21.66 1.35 10.98
N TYR A 622 -22.67 0.73 11.57
CA TYR A 622 -23.31 1.19 12.81
C TYR A 622 -22.54 0.75 14.05
N ASP A 623 -22.28 -0.56 14.23
CA ASP A 623 -21.73 -1.11 15.47
C ASP A 623 -20.27 -1.59 15.34
N GLY A 624 -19.68 -1.53 14.15
CA GLY A 624 -18.29 -1.92 13.87
C GLY A 624 -18.00 -3.42 14.05
N SER A 625 -19.04 -4.25 14.13
CA SER A 625 -18.86 -5.72 14.14
C SER A 625 -18.30 -6.18 12.80
N MET A 626 -17.41 -7.18 12.82
CA MET A 626 -16.72 -7.67 11.64
C MET A 626 -16.91 -9.14 11.40
N LYS A 627 -17.05 -9.53 10.11
CA LYS A 627 -17.03 -10.91 9.65
C LYS A 627 -16.01 -11.08 8.55
N PHE A 628 -15.25 -12.17 8.60
CA PHE A 628 -14.18 -12.50 7.64
C PHE A 628 -14.66 -13.68 6.80
N TYR A 629 -15.19 -13.41 5.61
CA TYR A 629 -15.72 -14.44 4.72
C TYR A 629 -14.63 -15.00 3.81
N VAL A 630 -14.39 -16.30 3.86
CA VAL A 630 -13.46 -16.98 2.96
C VAL A 630 -14.14 -17.21 1.61
N VAL A 631 -13.66 -16.55 0.58
CA VAL A 631 -14.16 -16.63 -0.80
C VAL A 631 -13.35 -17.61 -1.65
N ASP A 632 -12.03 -17.69 -1.48
CA ASP A 632 -11.19 -18.72 -2.09
C ASP A 632 -10.86 -19.85 -1.11
N LYS A 633 -11.63 -20.91 -1.16
CA LYS A 633 -11.42 -22.10 -0.30
C LYS A 633 -10.21 -22.95 -0.71
N LYS A 634 -9.65 -22.72 -1.90
CA LYS A 634 -8.52 -23.49 -2.43
C LYS A 634 -7.16 -22.89 -2.02
N ASP A 635 -7.15 -21.68 -1.47
CA ASP A 635 -5.91 -21.03 -1.05
C ASP A 635 -5.33 -21.67 0.22
N PRO A 636 -4.13 -22.31 0.15
CA PRO A 636 -3.53 -22.94 1.31
C PRO A 636 -3.06 -21.96 2.39
N ILE A 637 -2.82 -20.67 2.02
CA ILE A 637 -2.41 -19.65 3.00
C ILE A 637 -3.58 -19.30 3.91
N VAL A 638 -4.75 -19.03 3.34
CA VAL A 638 -5.94 -18.78 4.19
C VAL A 638 -6.33 -20.02 4.99
N ALA A 639 -6.22 -21.23 4.41
CA ALA A 639 -6.47 -22.48 5.13
C ALA A 639 -5.52 -22.66 6.33
N THR A 640 -4.25 -22.24 6.19
CA THR A 640 -3.28 -22.23 7.28
C THR A 640 -3.72 -21.25 8.37
N TRP A 641 -4.13 -20.04 8.04
CA TRP A 641 -4.63 -19.07 9.01
C TRP A 641 -5.96 -19.48 9.66
N GLN A 642 -6.84 -20.18 8.95
CA GLN A 642 -8.04 -20.80 9.53
C GLN A 642 -7.67 -21.84 10.59
N SER A 643 -6.58 -22.59 10.40
CA SER A 643 -6.08 -23.54 11.37
C SER A 643 -5.50 -22.85 12.62
N VAL A 644 -4.91 -21.66 12.48
CA VAL A 644 -4.39 -20.84 13.59
C VAL A 644 -5.52 -20.17 14.37
N TYR A 645 -6.51 -19.60 13.66
CA TYR A 645 -7.65 -18.88 14.23
C TYR A 645 -8.99 -19.43 13.72
N PRO A 646 -9.45 -20.59 14.21
CA PRO A 646 -10.64 -21.28 13.69
C PRO A 646 -11.92 -20.44 13.78
N ASN A 647 -12.01 -19.57 14.79
CA ASN A 647 -13.21 -18.78 15.06
C ASN A 647 -13.25 -17.43 14.29
N LEU A 648 -12.16 -17.06 13.61
CA LEU A 648 -12.10 -15.79 12.90
C LEU A 648 -12.85 -15.84 11.56
N PHE A 649 -12.68 -16.92 10.84
CA PHE A 649 -13.15 -17.04 9.47
C PHE A 649 -14.51 -17.72 9.36
N THR A 650 -15.31 -17.23 8.43
CA THR A 650 -16.63 -17.78 8.10
C THR A 650 -16.64 -18.18 6.63
N PRO A 651 -17.16 -19.33 6.23
CA PRO A 651 -17.26 -19.68 4.80
C PRO A 651 -18.24 -18.73 4.10
N VAL A 652 -17.95 -18.33 2.86
CA VAL A 652 -18.82 -17.45 2.08
C VAL A 652 -20.24 -17.99 1.91
N SER A 653 -20.42 -19.32 1.92
CA SER A 653 -21.75 -19.95 1.86
C SER A 653 -22.67 -19.64 3.04
N ALA A 654 -22.14 -19.09 4.12
CA ALA A 654 -22.91 -18.62 5.29
C ALA A 654 -23.20 -17.11 5.22
N ALA A 655 -22.76 -16.41 4.18
CA ALA A 655 -23.09 -15.01 3.96
C ALA A 655 -24.53 -14.87 3.42
N PRO A 656 -25.25 -13.80 3.79
CA PRO A 656 -26.51 -13.47 3.16
C PRO A 656 -26.37 -13.36 1.64
N LYS A 657 -27.36 -13.87 0.88
CA LYS A 657 -27.33 -13.79 -0.58
C LYS A 657 -27.21 -12.34 -1.05
N GLU A 658 -27.98 -11.44 -0.47
CA GLU A 658 -27.96 -10.02 -0.74
C GLU A 658 -26.55 -9.44 -0.64
N LEU A 659 -25.76 -9.81 0.38
CA LEU A 659 -24.36 -9.39 0.53
C LEU A 659 -23.46 -9.99 -0.57
N VAL A 660 -23.65 -11.27 -0.89
CA VAL A 660 -22.84 -11.93 -1.92
C VAL A 660 -23.10 -11.35 -3.30
N ASP A 661 -24.34 -10.93 -3.56
CA ASP A 661 -24.74 -10.29 -4.81
C ASP A 661 -24.01 -8.94 -5.04
N HIS A 662 -23.44 -8.32 -3.97
CA HIS A 662 -22.65 -7.09 -4.04
C HIS A 662 -21.14 -7.32 -4.01
N PHE A 663 -20.63 -8.56 -3.91
CA PHE A 663 -19.18 -8.78 -3.95
C PHE A 663 -18.59 -8.39 -5.30
N ARG A 664 -17.63 -7.45 -5.29
CA ARG A 664 -16.86 -7.02 -6.45
C ARG A 664 -15.55 -7.79 -6.52
N TYR A 665 -15.00 -7.96 -7.72
CA TYR A 665 -13.62 -8.41 -7.87
C TYR A 665 -12.68 -7.21 -7.64
N PRO A 666 -11.61 -7.33 -6.83
CA PRO A 666 -10.79 -6.19 -6.45
C PRO A 666 -9.94 -5.66 -7.63
N GLU A 667 -9.94 -4.34 -7.78
CA GLU A 667 -9.31 -3.66 -8.90
C GLU A 667 -7.79 -3.84 -8.90
N ASP A 668 -7.14 -3.66 -7.75
CA ASP A 668 -5.68 -3.79 -7.63
C ASP A 668 -5.19 -5.20 -7.97
N LEU A 669 -5.93 -6.25 -7.60
CA LEU A 669 -5.60 -7.60 -8.00
C LEU A 669 -5.73 -7.78 -9.52
N PHE A 670 -6.79 -7.25 -10.12
CA PHE A 670 -6.99 -7.32 -11.56
C PHE A 670 -5.91 -6.54 -12.33
N ARG A 671 -5.42 -5.42 -11.79
CA ARG A 671 -4.26 -4.68 -12.33
C ARG A 671 -3.01 -5.56 -12.34
N VAL A 672 -2.68 -6.22 -11.23
CA VAL A 672 -1.54 -7.14 -11.13
C VAL A 672 -1.66 -8.29 -12.11
N GLN A 673 -2.85 -8.89 -12.19
CA GLN A 673 -3.12 -10.02 -13.08
C GLN A 673 -2.99 -9.63 -14.56
N THR A 674 -3.56 -8.51 -14.96
CA THR A 674 -3.50 -8.02 -16.35
C THR A 674 -2.09 -7.55 -16.71
N ASN A 675 -1.39 -6.86 -15.80
CA ASN A 675 0.02 -6.49 -15.99
C ASN A 675 0.91 -7.71 -16.21
N THR A 676 0.63 -8.81 -15.51
CA THR A 676 1.36 -10.08 -15.65
C THR A 676 0.96 -10.81 -16.92
N TYR A 677 -0.35 -10.90 -17.20
CA TYR A 677 -0.88 -11.73 -18.29
C TYR A 677 -0.39 -11.32 -19.68
N GLY A 678 -0.21 -10.03 -19.93
CA GLY A 678 0.27 -9.55 -21.23
C GLY A 678 1.53 -10.27 -21.70
N ARG A 679 2.45 -10.57 -20.79
CA ARG A 679 3.67 -11.35 -21.06
C ARG A 679 3.45 -12.86 -20.88
N TYR A 680 2.61 -13.26 -19.91
CA TYR A 680 2.43 -14.66 -19.50
C TYR A 680 1.23 -15.36 -20.19
N GLN A 681 0.72 -14.80 -21.29
CA GLN A 681 -0.35 -15.42 -22.10
C GLN A 681 0.08 -16.71 -22.82
N PHE A 682 1.37 -16.93 -22.99
CA PHE A 682 1.93 -18.08 -23.72
C PHE A 682 1.93 -19.36 -22.87
N ASP A 683 1.79 -20.50 -23.53
CA ASP A 683 2.02 -21.83 -22.97
C ASP A 683 3.36 -22.42 -23.41
N ASP A 684 3.99 -21.85 -24.44
CA ASP A 684 5.25 -22.28 -25.01
C ASP A 684 6.41 -21.36 -24.59
N ALA A 685 7.46 -21.95 -24.02
CA ALA A 685 8.64 -21.25 -23.54
C ALA A 685 9.43 -20.52 -24.65
N THR A 686 9.40 -21.05 -25.88
CA THR A 686 10.10 -20.45 -27.03
C THR A 686 9.39 -19.19 -27.48
N MET A 687 8.03 -19.25 -27.55
CA MET A 687 7.21 -18.08 -27.88
C MET A 687 7.36 -16.97 -26.82
N PHE A 688 7.39 -17.35 -25.54
CA PHE A 688 7.65 -16.46 -24.43
C PHE A 688 9.03 -15.79 -24.53
N PHE A 689 10.07 -16.56 -24.80
CA PHE A 689 11.45 -16.08 -24.91
C PHE A 689 11.61 -15.08 -26.08
N ASN A 690 11.06 -15.43 -27.24
CA ASN A 690 11.16 -14.62 -28.46
C ASN A 690 10.25 -13.38 -28.43
N ARG A 691 9.31 -13.31 -27.49
CA ARG A 691 8.30 -12.23 -27.39
C ARG A 691 7.46 -12.02 -28.65
N ASN A 692 7.46 -12.98 -29.55
CA ASN A 692 6.63 -12.93 -30.74
C ASN A 692 5.16 -12.96 -30.33
N ALA A 693 4.42 -11.93 -30.72
CA ALA A 693 3.00 -11.75 -30.37
C ALA A 693 2.73 -11.54 -28.85
N ALA A 694 3.70 -11.02 -28.09
CA ALA A 694 3.45 -10.55 -26.71
C ALA A 694 2.47 -9.37 -26.71
N TRP A 695 1.79 -9.15 -25.59
CA TRP A 695 0.83 -8.07 -25.40
C TRP A 695 1.30 -7.14 -24.28
N SER A 696 0.82 -5.91 -24.35
CA SER A 696 0.90 -4.93 -23.27
C SER A 696 -0.52 -4.45 -22.94
N VAL A 697 -0.74 -4.04 -21.71
CA VAL A 697 -1.94 -3.27 -21.38
C VAL A 697 -1.98 -2.04 -22.28
N ALA A 698 -3.12 -1.70 -22.84
CA ALA A 698 -3.27 -0.55 -23.73
C ALA A 698 -2.83 0.75 -23.05
N GLN A 699 -2.39 1.72 -23.85
CA GLN A 699 -2.09 3.06 -23.36
C GLN A 699 -3.38 3.74 -22.89
N ALA A 700 -3.29 4.52 -21.80
CA ALA A 700 -4.41 5.30 -21.31
C ALA A 700 -4.80 6.41 -22.29
N PRO A 701 -6.10 6.60 -22.58
CA PRO A 701 -6.55 7.78 -23.32
C PRO A 701 -6.35 9.05 -22.48
N ALA A 702 -6.04 10.17 -23.13
CA ALA A 702 -5.93 11.46 -22.44
C ALA A 702 -7.26 11.84 -21.76
N THR A 703 -7.20 12.40 -20.56
CA THR A 703 -8.36 12.86 -19.80
C THR A 703 -8.72 14.33 -20.05
N GLU A 704 -7.82 15.08 -20.65
CA GLU A 704 -8.01 16.51 -21.01
C GLU A 704 -7.65 16.73 -22.49
N PRO A 705 -8.18 17.75 -23.14
CA PRO A 705 -7.80 18.12 -24.52
C PRO A 705 -6.30 18.44 -24.59
N GLU A 706 -5.63 17.97 -25.65
CA GLU A 706 -4.21 18.28 -25.86
C GLU A 706 -4.04 19.79 -26.12
N GLY A 707 -3.26 20.47 -25.29
CA GLY A 707 -2.95 21.90 -25.39
C GLY A 707 -3.00 22.69 -24.09
N VAL A 708 -3.60 22.14 -23.04
CA VAL A 708 -3.74 22.80 -21.71
C VAL A 708 -2.87 22.13 -20.66
N SER A 709 -2.27 21.00 -20.96
CA SER A 709 -1.48 20.26 -19.97
C SER A 709 -0.10 20.89 -19.79
N GLY A 710 0.12 21.45 -18.63
CA GLY A 710 1.43 21.34 -18.03
C GLY A 710 1.75 19.85 -17.95
N ALA A 711 2.62 19.37 -18.84
CA ALA A 711 3.09 18.00 -18.83
C ALA A 711 3.40 17.59 -17.40
N VAL A 712 2.75 16.57 -16.89
CA VAL A 712 3.29 15.81 -15.77
C VAL A 712 4.55 15.17 -16.33
N ALA A 713 5.66 15.88 -16.19
CA ALA A 713 6.98 15.36 -16.45
C ALA A 713 7.20 14.23 -15.42
N GLY A 714 6.75 13.04 -15.76
CA GLY A 714 7.24 11.82 -15.15
C GLY A 714 8.73 11.78 -15.45
N GLY A 715 9.55 12.08 -14.46
CA GLY A 715 10.99 12.01 -14.59
C GLY A 715 11.37 10.63 -15.09
N LEU A 716 12.23 10.57 -16.12
CA LEU A 716 12.95 9.38 -16.55
C LEU A 716 13.71 8.80 -15.36
N THR A 717 13.07 7.94 -14.58
CA THR A 717 13.79 7.00 -13.72
C THR A 717 14.12 5.80 -14.59
N THR A 718 15.24 5.85 -15.27
CA THR A 718 15.90 4.68 -15.82
C THR A 718 16.30 3.80 -14.65
N ASP A 719 15.39 2.99 -14.17
CA ASP A 719 15.71 1.94 -13.20
C ASP A 719 16.43 0.83 -13.98
N LEU A 720 17.76 0.88 -13.95
CA LEU A 720 18.65 -0.12 -14.58
C LEU A 720 18.40 -1.54 -14.03
N ASN A 721 17.67 -1.69 -12.93
CA ASN A 721 17.26 -2.99 -12.40
C ASN A 721 16.08 -3.61 -13.17
N SER A 722 15.36 -2.85 -13.99
CA SER A 722 14.29 -3.37 -14.85
C SER A 722 14.84 -4.19 -16.04
N ILE A 723 16.14 -4.11 -16.32
CA ILE A 723 16.80 -4.85 -17.40
C ILE A 723 16.69 -6.37 -17.17
N ASN A 724 16.67 -6.83 -15.93
CA ASN A 724 16.54 -8.25 -15.60
C ASN A 724 15.12 -8.81 -15.75
N THR A 725 14.09 -7.96 -15.78
CA THR A 725 12.71 -8.39 -16.04
C THR A 725 12.36 -8.35 -17.52
N GLY A 726 13.24 -7.80 -18.35
CA GLY A 726 13.10 -7.74 -19.81
C GLY A 726 11.96 -6.83 -20.28
N ASP A 727 11.33 -6.05 -19.44
CA ASP A 727 10.40 -5.01 -19.78
C ASP A 727 11.13 -3.66 -19.80
N VAL A 728 11.55 -3.23 -20.97
CA VAL A 728 11.87 -1.82 -21.19
C VAL A 728 10.54 -1.11 -21.21
N ARG A 729 10.08 -0.64 -20.05
CA ARG A 729 8.88 0.18 -19.95
C ARG A 729 9.31 1.63 -20.03
N ASP A 730 8.67 2.33 -20.93
CA ASP A 730 8.60 3.76 -20.81
C ASP A 730 7.63 4.06 -19.64
N ALA A 731 8.20 4.27 -18.45
CA ALA A 731 7.44 4.60 -17.25
C ALA A 731 6.65 5.92 -17.40
N SER A 732 6.88 6.67 -18.50
CA SER A 732 6.17 7.90 -18.82
C SER A 732 4.79 7.65 -19.43
N VAL A 733 4.48 6.43 -19.90
CA VAL A 733 3.21 6.13 -20.56
C VAL A 733 2.22 5.53 -19.57
N ALA A 734 1.19 6.31 -19.24
CA ALA A 734 0.08 5.81 -18.43
C ALA A 734 -0.64 4.65 -19.16
N ARG A 735 -0.99 3.60 -18.41
CA ARG A 735 -1.71 2.44 -18.93
C ARG A 735 -3.19 2.55 -18.62
N PHE A 736 -4.00 1.96 -19.49
CA PHE A 736 -5.45 1.95 -19.37
C PHE A 736 -5.87 1.37 -18.01
N GLU A 737 -6.67 2.14 -17.27
CA GLU A 737 -7.19 1.74 -15.97
C GLU A 737 -8.32 0.71 -16.15
N PRO A 738 -8.41 -0.32 -15.31
CA PRO A 738 -9.57 -1.19 -15.31
C PRO A 738 -10.81 -0.41 -14.85
N TYR A 739 -11.96 -0.76 -15.37
CA TYR A 739 -13.23 -0.15 -14.97
C TYR A 739 -14.35 -1.18 -14.85
N TYR A 740 -15.25 -0.93 -13.90
CA TYR A 740 -16.45 -1.75 -13.74
C TYR A 740 -17.50 -1.40 -14.79
N THR A 741 -18.16 -2.42 -15.34
CA THR A 741 -19.19 -2.29 -16.35
C THR A 741 -20.16 -3.47 -16.29
N MET A 742 -21.37 -3.26 -16.77
CA MET A 742 -22.29 -4.36 -17.12
C MET A 742 -21.85 -4.91 -18.47
N PHE A 743 -21.01 -5.95 -18.44
CA PHE A 743 -20.37 -6.48 -19.63
C PHE A 743 -21.29 -7.44 -20.38
N HIS A 744 -21.46 -7.18 -21.68
CA HIS A 744 -22.14 -8.06 -22.63
C HIS A 744 -21.08 -8.75 -23.49
N ALA A 745 -21.01 -10.08 -23.40
CA ALA A 745 -20.03 -10.85 -24.16
C ALA A 745 -20.31 -10.78 -25.66
N PRO A 746 -19.28 -10.56 -26.49
CA PRO A 746 -19.44 -10.49 -27.94
C PRO A 746 -20.18 -11.73 -28.50
N SER A 747 -21.15 -11.51 -29.36
CA SER A 747 -21.97 -12.59 -30.00
C SER A 747 -22.75 -13.48 -29.01
N SER A 748 -22.96 -13.03 -27.78
CA SER A 748 -23.76 -13.75 -26.79
C SER A 748 -25.27 -13.55 -27.05
N GLU A 749 -26.06 -14.61 -26.86
CA GLU A 749 -27.53 -14.52 -26.87
C GLU A 749 -28.08 -13.99 -25.52
N ALA A 750 -27.24 -13.84 -24.49
CA ALA A 750 -27.67 -13.35 -23.20
C ALA A 750 -28.02 -11.85 -23.26
N LYS A 751 -29.26 -11.53 -22.92
CA LYS A 751 -29.78 -10.14 -22.92
C LYS A 751 -29.36 -9.33 -21.69
N THR A 752 -28.88 -10.00 -20.65
CA THR A 752 -28.48 -9.34 -19.40
C THR A 752 -26.97 -9.23 -19.32
N GLY A 753 -26.45 -8.03 -19.06
CA GLY A 753 -25.05 -7.81 -18.79
C GLY A 753 -24.62 -8.47 -17.48
N VAL A 754 -23.35 -8.84 -17.40
CA VAL A 754 -22.70 -9.36 -16.20
C VAL A 754 -21.84 -8.27 -15.59
N PHE A 755 -22.06 -7.95 -14.32
CA PHE A 755 -21.20 -6.97 -13.66
C PHE A 755 -19.78 -7.48 -13.60
N SER A 756 -18.88 -6.79 -14.27
CA SER A 756 -17.53 -7.24 -14.53
C SER A 756 -16.56 -6.06 -14.57
N MET A 757 -15.28 -6.36 -14.55
CA MET A 757 -14.23 -5.39 -14.79
C MET A 757 -13.51 -5.73 -16.08
N LEU A 758 -13.15 -4.72 -16.88
CA LEU A 758 -12.55 -4.86 -18.20
C LEU A 758 -11.22 -4.12 -18.29
N ARG A 759 -10.24 -4.70 -19.00
CA ARG A 759 -8.97 -4.06 -19.34
C ARG A 759 -8.46 -4.50 -20.70
N PRO A 760 -8.15 -3.55 -21.65
CA PRO A 760 -7.71 -3.87 -23.01
C PRO A 760 -6.21 -4.11 -23.12
N PHE A 761 -5.81 -4.89 -24.13
CA PHE A 761 -4.44 -5.16 -24.53
C PHE A 761 -4.17 -4.78 -25.98
N VAL A 762 -2.98 -4.30 -26.21
CA VAL A 762 -2.39 -4.01 -27.54
C VAL A 762 -1.20 -4.93 -27.80
N PRO A 763 -0.77 -5.15 -29.05
CA PRO A 763 0.45 -5.85 -29.33
C PRO A 763 1.64 -5.16 -28.66
N PHE A 764 2.54 -5.93 -28.08
CA PHE A 764 3.74 -5.39 -27.47
C PHE A 764 4.62 -4.70 -28.52
N SER A 765 5.08 -3.50 -28.24
CA SER A 765 6.17 -2.80 -28.93
C SER A 765 7.01 -2.04 -27.91
N ALA A 766 8.34 -2.06 -28.11
CA ALA A 766 9.27 -1.43 -27.17
C ALA A 766 9.12 0.10 -27.11
N ASP A 767 8.67 0.71 -28.21
CA ASP A 767 8.46 2.13 -28.41
C ASP A 767 7.02 2.58 -28.12
N ASN A 768 6.14 1.65 -27.67
CA ASN A 768 4.70 1.87 -27.50
C ASN A 768 3.97 2.38 -28.76
N ALA A 769 4.52 2.14 -29.97
CA ALA A 769 3.93 2.60 -31.21
C ALA A 769 2.67 1.80 -31.61
N ARG A 770 2.59 0.54 -31.20
CA ARG A 770 1.43 -0.31 -31.51
C ARG A 770 0.29 -0.04 -30.57
N LYS A 771 -0.86 0.34 -31.16
CA LYS A 771 -2.04 0.79 -30.41
C LYS A 771 -3.33 0.07 -30.83
N GLU A 772 -3.25 -0.89 -31.74
CA GLU A 772 -4.40 -1.67 -32.19
C GLU A 772 -4.92 -2.57 -31.07
N LEU A 773 -6.23 -2.73 -30.95
CA LEU A 773 -6.83 -3.62 -29.95
C LEU A 773 -6.58 -5.10 -30.29
N ARG A 774 -5.71 -5.75 -29.54
CA ARG A 774 -5.38 -7.17 -29.74
C ARG A 774 -6.25 -8.11 -28.92
N ALA A 775 -6.59 -7.71 -27.71
CA ALA A 775 -7.45 -8.47 -26.81
C ALA A 775 -8.00 -7.55 -25.71
N PHE A 776 -8.96 -8.03 -24.98
CA PHE A 776 -9.35 -7.47 -23.69
C PHE A 776 -9.67 -8.58 -22.70
N MET A 777 -9.27 -8.38 -21.45
CA MET A 777 -9.56 -9.28 -20.34
C MET A 777 -10.73 -8.76 -19.56
N VAL A 778 -11.62 -9.67 -19.19
CA VAL A 778 -12.79 -9.40 -18.36
C VAL A 778 -12.76 -10.34 -17.16
N VAL A 779 -13.04 -9.79 -15.97
CA VAL A 779 -13.24 -10.58 -14.75
C VAL A 779 -14.65 -10.40 -14.24
N SER A 780 -15.36 -11.50 -14.01
CA SER A 780 -16.74 -11.48 -13.55
C SER A 780 -16.85 -11.27 -12.04
N SER A 781 -17.77 -10.41 -11.62
CA SER A 781 -18.20 -10.23 -10.23
C SER A 781 -19.58 -10.86 -9.95
N ASP A 782 -20.18 -11.59 -10.92
CA ASP A 782 -21.42 -12.33 -10.68
C ASP A 782 -21.18 -13.49 -9.71
N PRO A 783 -22.05 -13.73 -8.73
CA PRO A 783 -21.87 -14.77 -7.72
C PRO A 783 -21.61 -16.18 -8.26
N LYS A 784 -22.14 -16.53 -9.42
CA LYS A 784 -21.96 -17.85 -10.06
C LYS A 784 -20.62 -18.00 -10.76
N THR A 785 -20.06 -16.90 -11.23
CA THR A 785 -18.84 -16.86 -12.05
C THR A 785 -17.78 -15.93 -11.43
N TYR A 786 -17.90 -15.65 -10.14
CA TYR A 786 -17.01 -14.75 -9.41
C TYR A 786 -15.54 -15.11 -9.60
N GLY A 787 -14.75 -14.13 -10.03
CA GLY A 787 -13.31 -14.28 -10.26
C GLY A 787 -12.96 -15.04 -11.55
N GLN A 788 -13.93 -15.40 -12.39
CA GLN A 788 -13.65 -16.01 -13.70
C GLN A 788 -13.03 -14.97 -14.63
N LEU A 789 -11.78 -15.19 -15.00
CA LEU A 789 -11.05 -14.39 -15.98
C LEU A 789 -11.32 -14.94 -17.39
N THR A 790 -11.74 -14.06 -18.30
CA THR A 790 -11.94 -14.40 -19.71
C THR A 790 -11.20 -13.38 -20.58
N VAL A 791 -10.40 -13.87 -21.51
CA VAL A 791 -9.71 -13.05 -22.50
C VAL A 791 -10.36 -13.23 -23.85
N TYR A 792 -10.84 -12.14 -24.41
CA TYR A 792 -11.38 -12.07 -25.76
C TYR A 792 -10.26 -11.66 -26.72
N LYS A 793 -9.79 -12.61 -27.54
CA LYS A 793 -8.72 -12.37 -28.53
C LYS A 793 -9.35 -11.87 -29.82
N VAL A 794 -8.93 -10.72 -30.28
CA VAL A 794 -9.44 -10.12 -31.51
C VAL A 794 -8.69 -10.66 -32.70
N GLY A 795 -9.46 -11.20 -33.67
CA GLY A 795 -8.95 -11.70 -34.95
C GLY A 795 -8.68 -10.57 -35.96
N ASP A 796 -7.77 -10.85 -36.90
CA ASP A 796 -7.41 -9.89 -37.95
C ASP A 796 -8.59 -9.62 -38.93
N PRO A 797 -8.72 -8.38 -39.44
CA PRO A 797 -7.91 -7.19 -39.14
C PRO A 797 -8.20 -6.65 -37.74
N LEU A 798 -7.13 -6.21 -37.02
CA LEU A 798 -7.27 -5.65 -35.69
C LEU A 798 -7.96 -4.29 -35.76
N PRO A 799 -8.99 -4.03 -34.92
CA PRO A 799 -9.57 -2.71 -34.79
C PRO A 799 -8.61 -1.77 -34.05
N GLU A 800 -8.86 -0.48 -34.18
CA GLU A 800 -8.12 0.53 -33.44
C GLU A 800 -8.33 0.38 -31.92
N GLY A 801 -7.27 0.61 -31.17
CA GLY A 801 -7.32 0.51 -29.72
C GLY A 801 -7.65 1.86 -29.05
N PRO A 802 -7.86 1.84 -27.73
CA PRO A 802 -8.39 2.99 -27.00
C PRO A 802 -7.62 4.31 -27.17
N ALA A 803 -6.29 4.23 -27.21
CA ALA A 803 -5.46 5.44 -27.36
C ALA A 803 -5.56 6.07 -28.77
N THR A 804 -5.70 5.24 -29.83
CA THR A 804 -5.91 5.71 -31.20
C THR A 804 -7.29 6.36 -31.31
N ILE A 805 -8.33 5.69 -30.83
CA ILE A 805 -9.71 6.20 -30.82
C ILE A 805 -9.78 7.55 -30.06
N ALA A 806 -9.10 7.66 -28.92
CA ALA A 806 -9.07 8.92 -28.18
C ALA A 806 -8.37 10.06 -28.97
N ALA A 807 -7.30 9.72 -29.71
CA ALA A 807 -6.61 10.69 -30.57
C ALA A 807 -7.47 11.10 -31.77
N GLU A 808 -8.20 10.16 -32.40
CA GLU A 808 -9.16 10.45 -33.49
C GLU A 808 -10.27 11.36 -33.01
N ILE A 809 -10.84 11.09 -31.82
CA ILE A 809 -11.84 11.95 -31.19
C ILE A 809 -11.31 13.37 -31.03
N GLY A 810 -10.08 13.54 -30.56
CA GLY A 810 -9.46 14.86 -30.37
C GLY A 810 -9.13 15.58 -31.68
N SER A 811 -8.85 14.85 -32.76
CA SER A 811 -8.46 15.38 -34.08
C SER A 811 -9.61 15.58 -35.05
N ASP A 812 -10.81 15.06 -34.79
CA ASP A 812 -11.98 15.29 -35.62
C ASP A 812 -12.35 16.80 -35.64
N PRO A 813 -12.46 17.44 -36.81
CA PRO A 813 -12.64 18.92 -36.88
C PRO A 813 -13.94 19.40 -36.23
N ALA A 814 -15.03 18.64 -36.36
CA ALA A 814 -16.33 19.01 -35.78
C ALA A 814 -16.31 18.83 -34.25
N VAL A 815 -15.70 17.78 -33.77
CA VAL A 815 -15.52 17.51 -32.33
C VAL A 815 -14.55 18.54 -31.74
N SER A 816 -13.39 18.77 -32.34
CA SER A 816 -12.39 19.71 -31.88
C SER A 816 -12.91 21.15 -31.78
N GLN A 817 -13.73 21.59 -32.76
CA GLN A 817 -14.37 22.89 -32.70
C GLN A 817 -15.31 23.00 -31.48
N GLN A 818 -16.14 22.01 -31.24
CA GLN A 818 -17.08 21.99 -30.10
C GLN A 818 -16.34 21.94 -28.77
N ILE A 819 -15.27 21.13 -28.68
CA ILE A 819 -14.43 21.05 -27.47
C ILE A 819 -13.79 22.42 -27.21
N THR A 820 -13.24 23.08 -28.24
CA THR A 820 -12.66 24.42 -28.11
C THR A 820 -13.68 25.46 -27.61
N LEU A 821 -14.95 25.36 -28.03
CA LEU A 821 -16.03 26.23 -27.56
C LEU A 821 -16.40 25.98 -26.07
N LEU A 822 -16.32 24.73 -25.64
CA LEU A 822 -16.62 24.33 -24.26
C LEU A 822 -15.43 24.51 -23.31
N ASP A 823 -14.18 24.53 -23.85
CA ASP A 823 -12.93 24.70 -23.11
C ASP A 823 -12.40 26.14 -23.23
N GLN A 824 -13.28 27.11 -23.02
CA GLN A 824 -12.95 28.53 -23.09
C GLN A 824 -12.89 29.16 -21.69
N ARG A 825 -12.56 30.47 -21.66
CA ARG A 825 -12.46 31.28 -20.42
C ARG A 825 -13.62 31.01 -19.47
N GLY A 826 -13.33 30.42 -18.32
CA GLY A 826 -14.29 30.14 -17.28
C GLY A 826 -14.83 28.70 -17.26
N SER A 827 -14.55 27.86 -18.27
CA SER A 827 -14.92 26.45 -18.27
C SER A 827 -13.80 25.55 -18.79
N ARG A 828 -13.75 24.32 -18.31
CA ARG A 828 -12.82 23.27 -18.72
C ARG A 828 -13.56 22.00 -19.13
N VAL A 829 -13.09 21.38 -20.20
CA VAL A 829 -13.54 20.09 -20.67
C VAL A 829 -12.71 18.99 -20.02
N ILE A 830 -13.38 17.97 -19.55
CA ILE A 830 -12.76 16.75 -19.05
C ILE A 830 -13.43 15.56 -19.74
N PHE A 831 -12.59 14.63 -20.20
CA PHE A 831 -13.06 13.38 -20.76
C PHE A 831 -13.21 12.34 -19.64
N GLY A 832 -14.35 11.67 -19.60
CA GLY A 832 -14.53 10.49 -18.75
C GLY A 832 -13.88 9.25 -19.30
N ASP A 833 -14.17 8.10 -18.72
CA ASP A 833 -13.66 6.81 -19.16
C ASP A 833 -14.10 6.47 -20.58
N LEU A 834 -13.14 6.03 -21.39
CA LEU A 834 -13.43 5.48 -22.72
C LEU A 834 -13.90 4.02 -22.55
N GLN A 835 -15.18 3.79 -22.79
CA GLN A 835 -15.79 2.48 -22.62
C GLN A 835 -15.81 1.71 -23.95
N ILE A 836 -15.49 0.42 -23.86
CA ILE A 836 -15.50 -0.53 -24.95
C ILE A 836 -16.82 -1.30 -24.89
N VAL A 837 -17.70 -1.12 -25.87
CA VAL A 837 -19.04 -1.70 -25.91
C VAL A 837 -19.14 -2.65 -27.09
N SER A 838 -19.41 -3.93 -26.81
CA SER A 838 -19.70 -4.91 -27.87
C SER A 838 -21.19 -4.98 -28.09
N ILE A 839 -21.63 -4.88 -29.35
CA ILE A 839 -23.02 -4.97 -29.78
C ILE A 839 -23.09 -6.03 -30.88
N GLY A 840 -23.64 -7.20 -30.57
CA GLY A 840 -23.60 -8.32 -31.49
C GLY A 840 -22.18 -8.67 -31.94
N LYS A 841 -21.86 -8.40 -33.21
CA LYS A 841 -20.50 -8.57 -33.78
C LYS A 841 -19.76 -7.26 -33.96
N GLY A 842 -20.28 -6.12 -33.50
CA GLY A 842 -19.69 -4.82 -33.63
C GLY A 842 -18.97 -4.39 -32.34
N LEU A 843 -18.02 -3.47 -32.50
CA LEU A 843 -17.30 -2.84 -31.42
C LEU A 843 -17.49 -1.33 -31.49
N VAL A 844 -18.08 -0.74 -30.48
CA VAL A 844 -18.36 0.69 -30.38
C VAL A 844 -17.58 1.24 -29.20
N TYR A 845 -16.96 2.39 -29.36
CA TYR A 845 -16.32 3.13 -28.29
C TYR A 845 -17.20 4.30 -27.88
N VAL A 846 -17.44 4.47 -26.59
CA VAL A 846 -18.26 5.57 -26.07
C VAL A 846 -17.52 6.27 -24.94
N ARG A 847 -17.63 7.60 -24.90
CA ARG A 847 -16.95 8.40 -23.89
C ARG A 847 -17.81 9.60 -23.47
N PRO A 848 -18.14 9.76 -22.19
CA PRO A 848 -18.81 10.97 -21.71
C PRO A 848 -17.82 12.14 -21.67
N LEU A 849 -18.33 13.34 -21.95
CA LEU A 849 -17.61 14.60 -21.88
C LEU A 849 -18.21 15.46 -20.78
N PHE A 850 -17.38 15.81 -19.82
CA PHE A 850 -17.74 16.66 -18.69
C PHE A 850 -17.28 18.09 -18.92
N VAL A 851 -18.02 19.02 -18.36
CA VAL A 851 -17.63 20.43 -18.29
C VAL A 851 -17.72 20.90 -16.85
N ARG A 852 -16.65 21.53 -16.39
CA ARG A 852 -16.57 22.18 -15.07
C ARG A 852 -16.15 23.64 -15.20
N PRO A 853 -16.46 24.51 -14.23
CA PRO A 853 -15.84 25.83 -14.12
C PRO A 853 -14.31 25.72 -14.01
N ASP A 854 -13.62 26.71 -14.53
CA ASP A 854 -12.15 26.80 -14.42
C ASP A 854 -11.71 27.06 -12.96
N ASP A 855 -12.61 27.64 -12.13
CA ASP A 855 -12.38 27.78 -10.69
C ASP A 855 -12.45 26.41 -10.01
N PRO A 856 -11.34 25.90 -9.46
CA PRO A 856 -11.29 24.59 -8.81
C PRO A 856 -12.13 24.52 -7.51
N THR A 857 -12.55 25.68 -6.97
CA THR A 857 -13.41 25.74 -5.78
C THR A 857 -14.90 25.57 -6.12
N ALA A 858 -15.28 25.81 -7.37
CA ALA A 858 -16.64 25.72 -7.87
C ALA A 858 -16.99 24.27 -8.25
N LYS A 859 -17.10 23.37 -7.34
CA LYS A 859 -17.32 21.92 -7.49
C LYS A 859 -18.47 21.49 -8.47
N GLN A 860 -18.88 22.38 -9.36
CA GLN A 860 -19.91 22.15 -10.36
C GLN A 860 -19.33 21.40 -11.56
N ILE A 861 -19.75 20.19 -11.79
CA ILE A 861 -19.41 19.40 -12.96
C ILE A 861 -20.67 18.80 -13.56
N PHE A 862 -20.74 18.71 -14.89
CA PHE A 862 -21.91 18.27 -15.62
C PHE A 862 -21.51 17.37 -16.77
N VAL A 863 -22.29 16.35 -17.06
CA VAL A 863 -22.18 15.54 -18.29
C VAL A 863 -22.82 16.34 -19.43
N ARG A 864 -22.00 17.00 -20.27
CA ARG A 864 -22.53 17.89 -21.31
C ARG A 864 -22.73 17.20 -22.64
N LYS A 865 -21.82 16.33 -23.03
CA LYS A 865 -21.84 15.68 -24.36
C LYS A 865 -21.43 14.23 -24.25
N PHE A 866 -21.72 13.48 -25.31
CA PHE A 866 -21.24 12.13 -25.52
C PHE A 866 -20.47 12.04 -26.83
N LEU A 867 -19.32 11.40 -26.74
CA LEU A 867 -18.49 11.03 -27.87
C LEU A 867 -18.72 9.56 -28.15
N ALA A 868 -18.94 9.21 -29.41
CA ALA A 868 -19.00 7.83 -29.81
C ALA A 868 -18.22 7.61 -31.10
N SER A 869 -17.50 6.49 -31.19
CA SER A 869 -16.70 6.13 -32.35
C SER A 869 -17.02 4.72 -32.83
N TYR A 870 -17.18 4.56 -34.14
CA TYR A 870 -17.38 3.31 -34.81
C TYR A 870 -16.87 3.38 -36.24
N ASN A 871 -16.06 2.40 -36.70
CA ASN A 871 -15.49 2.34 -38.04
C ASN A 871 -14.94 3.69 -38.54
N ASN A 872 -14.04 4.29 -37.81
CA ASN A 872 -13.39 5.61 -38.11
C ASN A 872 -14.38 6.78 -38.24
N LYS A 873 -15.61 6.60 -37.82
CA LYS A 873 -16.58 7.69 -37.73
C LYS A 873 -16.73 8.12 -36.29
N VAL A 874 -16.40 9.36 -35.98
CA VAL A 874 -16.57 9.98 -34.67
C VAL A 874 -17.78 10.89 -34.69
N VAL A 875 -18.56 10.91 -33.63
CA VAL A 875 -19.69 11.78 -33.44
C VAL A 875 -19.70 12.38 -32.03
N LEU A 876 -20.16 13.59 -31.93
CA LEU A 876 -20.45 14.31 -30.70
C LEU A 876 -21.96 14.62 -30.64
N ALA A 877 -22.60 14.36 -29.52
CA ALA A 877 -24.03 14.59 -29.31
C ALA A 877 -24.35 15.01 -27.88
N ASP A 878 -25.56 15.49 -27.62
CA ASP A 878 -25.98 15.90 -26.28
C ASP A 878 -26.33 14.72 -25.38
N GLY A 879 -26.62 13.57 -25.92
CA GLY A 879 -26.93 12.33 -25.21
C GLY A 879 -26.40 11.12 -25.96
N LEU A 880 -26.35 9.99 -25.27
CA LEU A 880 -25.93 8.72 -25.87
C LEU A 880 -26.89 8.25 -26.97
N THR A 881 -28.20 8.37 -26.75
CA THR A 881 -29.21 8.04 -27.76
C THR A 881 -28.98 8.78 -29.08
N GLU A 882 -28.73 10.09 -29.02
CA GLU A 882 -28.43 10.91 -30.20
C GLU A 882 -27.08 10.53 -30.83
N ALA A 883 -26.05 10.25 -30.03
CA ALA A 883 -24.75 9.82 -30.53
C ALA A 883 -24.87 8.53 -31.36
N ILE A 884 -25.61 7.56 -30.84
CA ILE A 884 -25.85 6.28 -31.55
C ILE A 884 -26.69 6.48 -32.81
N ALA A 885 -27.72 7.35 -32.79
CA ALA A 885 -28.49 7.65 -33.97
C ALA A 885 -27.65 8.34 -35.09
N LYS A 886 -26.70 9.19 -34.73
CA LYS A 886 -25.73 9.80 -35.67
C LYS A 886 -24.74 8.78 -36.24
N LEU A 887 -24.28 7.79 -35.41
CA LEU A 887 -23.40 6.73 -35.88
C LEU A 887 -24.11 5.76 -36.82
N PHE A 888 -25.33 5.39 -36.46
CA PHE A 888 -26.15 4.40 -37.16
C PHE A 888 -27.44 5.04 -37.68
N PRO A 889 -27.42 5.66 -38.88
CA PRO A 889 -28.62 6.24 -39.46
C PRO A 889 -29.74 5.20 -39.64
N GLY A 890 -30.88 5.45 -39.04
CA GLY A 890 -31.99 4.51 -38.94
C GLY A 890 -32.23 3.94 -37.54
N PHE A 891 -31.32 4.13 -36.62
CA PHE A 891 -31.53 3.80 -35.20
C PHE A 891 -32.65 4.72 -34.62
N ASN A 892 -33.69 4.13 -34.05
CA ASN A 892 -34.88 4.86 -33.59
C ASN A 892 -35.29 4.50 -32.15
N LYS A 893 -34.41 3.84 -31.40
CA LYS A 893 -34.68 3.46 -30.00
C LYS A 893 -34.25 4.55 -29.05
N ASN A 894 -35.05 4.82 -28.02
CA ASN A 894 -34.64 5.64 -26.90
C ASN A 894 -33.93 4.76 -25.84
N LEU A 895 -32.73 5.10 -25.48
CA LEU A 895 -31.94 4.38 -24.47
C LEU A 895 -32.35 4.78 -23.03
N GLY A 896 -33.08 5.88 -22.85
CA GLY A 896 -33.48 6.41 -21.56
C GLY A 896 -32.29 7.05 -20.78
N ASP A 897 -31.29 7.51 -21.51
CA ASP A 897 -30.05 8.09 -21.01
C ASP A 897 -30.23 9.51 -20.46
N ARG A 898 -31.24 10.28 -20.95
CA ARG A 898 -31.62 11.59 -20.46
C ARG A 898 -33.01 11.53 -19.84
N VAL A 899 -33.17 12.05 -18.64
CA VAL A 899 -34.43 12.07 -17.90
C VAL A 899 -34.78 13.51 -17.55
N ASP A 900 -36.02 13.91 -17.86
CA ASP A 900 -36.56 15.18 -17.42
C ASP A 900 -37.07 15.04 -15.97
N ASP A 901 -36.41 15.72 -15.05
CA ASP A 901 -36.76 15.71 -13.61
C ASP A 901 -37.72 16.88 -13.25
N GLY A 902 -38.21 17.64 -14.24
CA GLY A 902 -39.08 18.79 -14.04
C GLY A 902 -38.42 20.00 -13.39
N SER A 903 -37.10 19.91 -13.11
CA SER A 903 -36.29 20.99 -12.50
C SER A 903 -35.60 21.87 -13.52
N SER A 904 -35.61 21.49 -14.80
CA SER A 904 -34.96 22.23 -15.89
C SER A 904 -35.77 23.47 -16.24
N ALA A 905 -35.26 24.67 -15.87
CA ALA A 905 -35.65 25.88 -16.58
C ALA A 905 -35.30 25.74 -18.06
N PRO A 906 -36.18 26.11 -19.00
CA PRO A 906 -35.90 25.99 -20.41
C PRO A 906 -34.59 26.74 -20.73
N LEU A 907 -33.59 26.03 -21.21
CA LEU A 907 -32.42 26.68 -21.82
C LEU A 907 -32.94 27.36 -23.08
N GLU A 908 -33.02 28.71 -23.07
CA GLU A 908 -33.29 29.48 -24.27
C GLU A 908 -32.30 29.09 -25.37
N ASP A 909 -32.87 28.48 -26.38
CA ASP A 909 -32.17 28.10 -27.62
C ASP A 909 -31.76 29.37 -28.35
N THR A 910 -30.55 29.89 -28.11
CA THR A 910 -29.99 31.03 -28.86
C THR A 910 -29.37 30.55 -30.16
N SER A 911 -30.18 29.88 -30.97
CA SER A 911 -29.86 29.61 -32.38
C SER A 911 -31.04 29.92 -33.30
N THR A 912 -31.36 31.20 -33.40
CA THR A 912 -32.08 31.69 -34.58
C THR A 912 -31.38 32.93 -35.12
N GLY A 913 -30.79 32.77 -36.31
CA GLY A 913 -30.31 33.85 -37.09
C GLY A 913 -31.42 34.87 -37.38
N GLY A 914 -31.17 36.10 -37.04
CA GLY A 914 -32.05 37.25 -37.32
C GLY A 914 -31.24 38.41 -37.84
N SER A 915 -31.46 38.64 -39.10
CA SER A 915 -31.04 39.69 -40.01
C SER A 915 -30.93 41.08 -39.37
N SER A 916 -29.87 41.76 -39.73
CA SER A 916 -29.59 43.15 -39.52
C SER A 916 -30.73 44.12 -39.79
N SER A 917 -30.94 45.07 -38.90
CA SER A 917 -31.51 46.39 -39.25
C SER A 917 -30.82 47.46 -38.42
N ALA A 918 -30.06 48.25 -39.14
CA ALA A 918 -29.43 49.44 -38.61
C ALA A 918 -30.48 50.48 -38.23
N THR A 919 -30.39 51.07 -37.06
CA THR A 919 -31.07 52.31 -36.76
C THR A 919 -30.14 53.24 -36.00
N THR A 920 -29.93 54.36 -36.67
CA THR A 920 -29.12 55.51 -36.36
C THR A 920 -29.43 56.13 -34.98
N VAL A 921 -28.35 56.52 -34.32
CA VAL A 921 -28.34 57.34 -33.11
C VAL A 921 -28.48 58.84 -33.48
N PRO A 922 -29.15 59.64 -32.67
CA PRO A 922 -28.76 61.05 -32.61
C PRO A 922 -27.96 61.35 -31.35
N SER A 923 -26.79 61.96 -31.58
CA SER A 923 -25.98 62.61 -30.56
C SER A 923 -26.70 63.76 -29.86
N SER A 924 -26.58 63.88 -28.55
CA SER A 924 -26.60 65.18 -27.90
C SER A 924 -25.59 65.21 -26.77
N SER A 925 -24.77 66.24 -26.87
CA SER A 925 -23.70 66.65 -25.99
C SER A 925 -24.16 67.14 -24.63
N SER A 926 -23.42 66.82 -23.56
CA SER A 926 -22.66 67.82 -22.74
C SER A 926 -22.47 67.32 -21.31
N GLY A 927 -21.31 67.60 -20.80
CA GLY A 927 -21.04 67.64 -19.35
C GLY A 927 -19.89 66.74 -18.92
N GLY A 928 -18.69 67.30 -18.82
CA GLY A 928 -17.50 66.66 -18.37
C GLY A 928 -17.61 66.18 -16.90
N SER A 929 -17.22 64.97 -16.72
CA SER A 929 -16.65 64.47 -15.45
C SER A 929 -15.51 63.53 -15.78
N THR A 930 -14.46 63.63 -15.07
CA THR A 930 -13.18 62.96 -15.24
C THR A 930 -13.35 61.46 -15.47
N ALA A 931 -12.69 60.97 -16.51
CA ALA A 931 -12.74 59.56 -16.98
C ALA A 931 -12.14 58.52 -15.99
N LEU A 932 -12.12 58.83 -14.69
CA LEU A 932 -11.49 58.05 -13.62
C LEU A 932 -12.52 57.32 -12.71
N ASP A 933 -13.80 57.54 -12.87
CA ASP A 933 -14.82 57.06 -11.89
C ASP A 933 -15.71 55.93 -12.43
N THR A 934 -15.38 55.34 -13.55
CA THR A 934 -16.14 54.16 -14.02
C THR A 934 -15.49 52.86 -13.54
N PRO A 935 -16.30 51.87 -13.12
CA PRO A 935 -15.74 50.59 -12.69
C PRO A 935 -14.77 49.96 -13.68
N ALA A 936 -15.06 50.08 -14.98
CA ALA A 936 -14.16 49.59 -16.05
C ALA A 936 -12.81 50.29 -16.09
N ALA A 937 -12.80 51.62 -15.88
CA ALA A 937 -11.54 52.41 -15.86
C ALA A 937 -10.72 52.09 -14.59
N LEU A 938 -11.37 51.86 -13.46
CA LEU A 938 -10.70 51.45 -12.22
C LEU A 938 -10.09 50.07 -12.33
N LEU A 939 -10.78 49.13 -13.00
CA LEU A 939 -10.25 47.77 -13.22
C LEU A 939 -9.08 47.78 -14.22
N ALA A 940 -9.16 48.56 -15.30
CA ALA A 940 -8.05 48.70 -16.23
C ALA A 940 -6.77 49.27 -15.57
N LYS A 941 -6.97 50.25 -14.64
CA LYS A 941 -5.86 50.83 -13.88
C LYS A 941 -5.31 49.86 -12.83
N ALA A 942 -6.15 48.98 -12.25
CA ALA A 942 -5.71 47.92 -11.36
C ALA A 942 -4.88 46.87 -12.11
N GLU A 943 -5.26 46.54 -13.34
CA GLU A 943 -4.48 45.64 -14.22
C GLU A 943 -3.11 46.17 -14.55
N ASP A 944 -3.00 47.49 -14.88
CA ASP A 944 -1.70 48.14 -15.07
C ASP A 944 -0.81 48.14 -13.82
N LEU A 945 -1.39 48.28 -12.63
CA LEU A 945 -0.68 48.16 -11.36
C LEU A 945 -0.21 46.73 -11.04
N PHE A 946 -0.94 45.73 -11.46
CA PHE A 946 -0.47 44.35 -11.37
C PHE A 946 0.72 44.11 -12.31
N ALA A 947 0.68 44.62 -13.55
CA ALA A 947 1.82 44.54 -14.46
C ALA A 947 3.07 45.24 -13.90
N GLN A 948 2.89 46.41 -13.23
CA GLN A 948 4.00 47.11 -12.54
C GLN A 948 4.52 46.31 -11.32
N ALA A 949 3.65 45.63 -10.59
CA ALA A 949 4.06 44.74 -9.50
C ALA A 949 4.92 43.58 -10.04
N ASP A 950 4.48 42.91 -11.09
CA ASP A 950 5.22 41.82 -11.71
C ASP A 950 6.57 42.27 -12.27
N ALA A 951 6.63 43.48 -12.85
CA ALA A 951 7.89 44.06 -13.31
C ALA A 951 8.86 44.35 -12.15
N ALA A 952 8.34 44.79 -10.98
CA ALA A 952 9.16 44.99 -9.78
C ALA A 952 9.73 43.67 -9.24
N LEU A 953 8.95 42.58 -9.32
CA LEU A 953 9.41 41.25 -8.96
C LEU A 953 10.45 40.68 -9.93
N GLY A 954 10.34 41.03 -11.23
CA GLY A 954 11.28 40.64 -12.28
C GLY A 954 12.56 41.49 -12.33
N SER A 955 12.70 42.56 -11.55
CA SER A 955 13.90 43.38 -11.46
C SER A 955 15.07 42.65 -10.82
N THR A 956 16.31 43.08 -11.10
CA THR A 956 17.51 42.44 -10.51
C THR A 956 18.32 43.47 -9.73
N PRO A 957 18.34 43.46 -8.40
CA PRO A 957 17.59 42.54 -7.49
C PRO A 957 16.09 42.83 -7.43
N PRO A 958 15.23 41.83 -7.12
CA PRO A 958 13.79 42.02 -7.02
C PRO A 958 13.41 43.08 -5.98
N ASP A 959 12.55 44.01 -6.34
CA ASP A 959 12.04 45.05 -5.43
C ASP A 959 10.73 44.62 -4.79
N PHE A 960 10.84 43.88 -3.67
CA PHE A 960 9.68 43.39 -2.93
C PHE A 960 8.86 44.52 -2.29
N ALA A 961 9.46 45.67 -1.97
CA ALA A 961 8.73 46.80 -1.39
C ALA A 961 7.82 47.43 -2.42
N LEU A 962 8.31 47.69 -3.61
CA LEU A 962 7.54 48.21 -4.72
C LEU A 962 6.46 47.21 -5.16
N TYR A 963 6.80 45.94 -5.22
CA TYR A 963 5.82 44.86 -5.51
C TYR A 963 4.63 44.92 -4.54
N GLN A 964 4.88 44.91 -3.24
CA GLN A 964 3.82 44.97 -2.23
C GLN A 964 3.00 46.24 -2.29
N GLN A 965 3.64 47.40 -2.55
CA GLN A 965 2.99 48.68 -2.69
C GLN A 965 2.01 48.66 -3.90
N LYS A 966 2.48 48.20 -5.08
CA LYS A 966 1.65 48.16 -6.27
C LYS A 966 0.47 47.18 -6.14
N LEU A 967 0.69 46.09 -5.47
CA LEU A 967 -0.34 45.12 -5.17
C LEU A 967 -1.44 45.69 -4.25
N ALA A 968 -1.05 46.47 -3.25
CA ALA A 968 -1.99 47.15 -2.36
C ALA A 968 -2.81 48.25 -3.08
N GLU A 969 -2.14 49.05 -3.95
CA GLU A 969 -2.78 50.04 -4.79
C GLU A 969 -3.82 49.41 -5.75
N ALA A 970 -3.46 48.29 -6.42
CA ALA A 970 -4.36 47.56 -7.32
C ALA A 970 -5.60 47.02 -6.56
N ARG A 971 -5.41 46.44 -5.39
CA ARG A 971 -6.52 45.94 -4.55
C ARG A 971 -7.47 47.03 -4.10
N ALA A 972 -6.96 48.23 -3.77
CA ALA A 972 -7.79 49.38 -3.42
C ALA A 972 -8.69 49.83 -4.59
N LEU A 973 -8.16 49.87 -5.80
CA LEU A 973 -8.95 50.21 -6.99
C LEU A 973 -10.02 49.16 -7.31
N ILE A 974 -9.70 47.87 -7.14
CA ILE A 974 -10.70 46.79 -7.29
C ILE A 974 -11.82 46.94 -6.26
N SER A 975 -11.48 47.19 -4.99
CA SER A 975 -12.48 47.40 -3.94
C SER A 975 -13.37 48.62 -4.26
N GLN A 976 -12.78 49.69 -4.80
CA GLN A 976 -13.55 50.87 -5.25
C GLN A 976 -14.42 50.57 -6.48
N ALA A 977 -13.94 49.80 -7.44
CA ALA A 977 -14.72 49.32 -8.58
C ALA A 977 -15.92 48.46 -8.13
N ILE A 978 -15.71 47.55 -7.20
CA ILE A 978 -16.78 46.71 -6.60
C ILE A 978 -17.82 47.59 -5.89
N SER A 979 -17.40 48.57 -5.13
CA SER A 979 -18.34 49.47 -4.43
C SER A 979 -19.21 50.31 -5.38
N LEU A 980 -18.73 50.59 -6.58
CA LEU A 980 -19.48 51.31 -7.62
C LEU A 980 -20.43 50.40 -8.44
N VAL A 981 -20.23 49.08 -8.40
CA VAL A 981 -21.11 48.12 -9.09
C VAL A 981 -22.17 47.57 -8.16
N GLY A 982 -21.92 47.54 -6.81
CA GLY A 982 -22.81 46.99 -5.80
C GLY A 982 -23.71 48.01 -5.11
N GLY A 983 -23.79 49.26 -5.58
CA GLY A 983 -24.63 50.34 -5.08
C GLY A 983 -25.92 50.53 -5.88
#